data_a5148f29fb29b7313cd6e36e7a2170a5
#
_entry.id   a5148f29fb29b7313cd6e36e7a2170a5
#
_cell.length_a   1.000
_cell.length_b   1.000
_cell.length_c   1.000
_cell.angle_alpha   90.00
_cell.angle_beta   90.00
_cell.angle_gamma   90.00
#
_symmetry.space_group_name_H-M   'P 1'
#
loop_
_entity.id
_entity.type
_entity.pdbx_description
1 polymer ?
#
loop_
_entity_poly.entity_id
_entity_poly.type
_entity_poly.pdbx_seq_one_letter_code
_entity_poly.pdbx_strand_id
1 'polypeptide(L)'
;MNLRNFFVLLFLFFLSDYAAAQSVVLNGDFKKIDAASKLPVAWDNFMGDKANYDFKLDSAGGQNGKPALIIASKTTDGNFGAYDCVIPYTFKGHEIKLKGYLKTENVTGYAGFWLRIDGTASFNNMQDQNIHGTTDWKEYTITLPYDDKNAVNINAGALLSGKGKIWFSDVQVYIDDTPVEKLKPKTPELFNAQKDMAFSQGTGMVDFVPTDQQIKNLALLCQVWGFIKYHLPKVAAGDVNMDAELFRVMPSVIKAKNYAEASAAIEQWVDKLGKPAVCSICKPFDEKDVAQKPDYGEIFDRSVVSASLADKLNFILHNNDNRQNYYIAMAQVGNPDFSHELPYKEMLYPDAGYRLLALFRYWNMIQYFFPDKYLIGEDWSNVLPRLIPKFLAAKNAMEYDVAAMEMIASVHDTHANIWSAAQGLSDYRGKYAPPFQAKFIENKLVVTAYYNDTLGVKDNLRIGDIITAINGAKVEEMVKKFLPLTAASNYETQLRDMPREYLLRSGNADFEFDVLRDGKPLQVKQTGIAQTKLNYLAAADPHHNEPGYHLMDNQIGYVYPGRYHNKDLPAIKELFKDTKGIIVDMRCYPSEFMPFTFVPYIKNGEAKFVKFTSGSIYYPGLFREGQELYVKPDNKYKGKVVVIVNEESQSQAEYTTMAFQSSTNVTVIGSTTAGADGNVSAIVLPGGISTMISGLGVLYPDGTVTQRKGVRIDEVVKPTIAGIKAGKDEPLERAEAIILGK
;
A
#
# COMPACT_ATOMS: atom_id res chain seq x y z
N MET A 1 5.95 5.62 -19.13
CA MET A 1 6.18 6.15 -17.77
C MET A 1 6.15 4.94 -16.85
N ASN A 2 7.25 4.60 -16.20
CA ASN A 2 7.39 3.32 -15.46
C ASN A 2 6.31 3.19 -14.39
N LEU A 3 5.63 2.04 -14.29
CA LEU A 3 4.79 1.66 -13.14
C LEU A 3 5.51 1.86 -11.78
N ARG A 4 6.82 1.90 -11.81
CA ARG A 4 7.72 2.20 -10.69
C ARG A 4 7.62 3.66 -10.20
N ASN A 5 7.13 4.60 -11.03
CA ASN A 5 6.99 6.02 -10.68
C ASN A 5 5.58 6.40 -10.19
N PHE A 6 4.57 5.55 -10.39
CA PHE A 6 3.21 5.86 -9.93
C PHE A 6 3.02 5.58 -8.43
N PHE A 7 3.74 4.60 -7.88
CA PHE A 7 3.74 4.34 -6.44
C PHE A 7 4.76 5.18 -5.64
N VAL A 8 5.80 5.72 -6.29
CA VAL A 8 6.81 6.58 -5.65
C VAL A 8 6.28 8.00 -5.40
N LEU A 9 5.26 8.46 -6.11
CA LEU A 9 4.70 9.82 -5.97
C LEU A 9 3.78 10.01 -4.74
N LEU A 10 3.37 8.96 -4.05
CA LEU A 10 2.58 9.07 -2.81
C LEU A 10 3.44 9.06 -1.54
N PHE A 11 4.76 8.84 -1.63
CA PHE A 11 5.65 8.67 -0.46
C PHE A 11 6.82 9.65 -0.39
N LEU A 12 6.91 10.65 -1.27
CA LEU A 12 8.02 11.62 -1.30
C LEU A 12 7.75 12.95 -0.57
N PHE A 13 6.83 12.99 0.39
CA PHE A 13 6.56 14.23 1.13
C PHE A 13 6.76 14.17 2.64
N PHE A 14 7.60 13.30 3.16
CA PHE A 14 8.05 13.45 4.55
C PHE A 14 9.49 12.98 4.69
N LEU A 15 10.44 13.82 4.38
CA LEU A 15 11.79 13.90 4.97
C LEU A 15 12.63 14.88 4.12
N SER A 16 12.44 16.18 4.30
CA SER A 16 13.40 17.17 3.89
C SER A 16 13.91 17.92 5.13
N ASP A 17 15.17 17.75 5.38
CA ASP A 17 16.11 18.66 6.03
C ASP A 17 15.64 19.47 7.26
N TYR A 18 15.95 18.97 8.44
CA TYR A 18 16.12 19.78 9.63
C TYR A 18 17.42 20.60 9.51
N ALA A 19 17.38 21.75 8.84
CA ALA A 19 18.27 22.87 9.09
C ALA A 19 17.98 24.03 8.12
N ALA A 20 17.12 24.90 8.49
CA ALA A 20 17.07 26.36 8.28
C ALA A 20 15.65 26.79 8.62
N ALA A 21 15.46 27.89 9.30
CA ALA A 21 14.14 28.48 9.51
C ALA A 21 13.53 28.82 8.14
N GLN A 22 12.83 27.86 7.51
CA GLN A 22 12.09 28.09 6.30
C GLN A 22 10.91 29.02 6.62
N SER A 23 10.89 30.17 5.99
CA SER A 23 9.74 31.06 6.05
C SER A 23 8.49 30.33 5.54
N VAL A 24 7.42 30.35 6.31
CA VAL A 24 6.11 29.85 5.87
C VAL A 24 5.73 30.46 4.53
N VAL A 25 5.50 29.64 3.52
CA VAL A 25 5.14 30.11 2.18
C VAL A 25 3.67 29.81 1.93
N LEU A 26 2.78 30.74 2.28
CA LEU A 26 1.38 30.71 1.84
C LEU A 26 1.25 31.17 0.39
N ASN A 27 2.05 32.17 -0.03
CA ASN A 27 1.96 32.77 -1.37
C ASN A 27 0.52 33.11 -1.78
N GLY A 28 -0.24 33.69 -0.87
CA GLY A 28 -1.66 33.96 -1.08
C GLY A 28 -1.94 35.16 -2.00
N ASP A 29 -0.91 35.92 -2.38
CA ASP A 29 -0.94 36.92 -3.45
C ASP A 29 -0.66 36.35 -4.85
N PHE A 30 -0.38 35.04 -4.94
CA PHE A 30 -0.16 34.25 -6.14
C PHE A 30 0.96 34.73 -7.07
N LYS A 31 1.93 35.46 -6.54
CA LYS A 31 3.01 36.07 -7.38
C LYS A 31 4.15 35.08 -7.65
N LYS A 32 4.43 34.17 -6.73
CA LYS A 32 5.49 33.17 -6.91
C LYS A 32 4.93 31.99 -7.69
N ILE A 33 5.40 31.80 -8.93
CA ILE A 33 4.91 30.75 -9.83
C ILE A 33 5.95 29.64 -9.96
N ASP A 34 5.51 28.40 -9.86
CA ASP A 34 6.32 27.23 -10.16
C ASP A 34 6.55 27.09 -11.67
N ALA A 35 7.79 26.91 -12.09
CA ALA A 35 8.17 26.91 -13.49
C ALA A 35 7.63 25.69 -14.27
N ALA A 36 7.43 24.55 -13.58
CA ALA A 36 6.97 23.32 -14.20
C ALA A 36 5.45 23.23 -14.27
N SER A 37 4.75 23.45 -13.15
CA SER A 37 3.28 23.36 -13.07
C SER A 37 2.55 24.58 -13.62
N LYS A 38 3.23 25.74 -13.71
CA LYS A 38 2.65 27.06 -14.03
C LYS A 38 1.58 27.53 -13.02
N LEU A 39 1.52 26.89 -11.86
CA LEU A 39 0.65 27.26 -10.73
C LEU A 39 1.43 28.07 -9.68
N PRO A 40 0.75 28.82 -8.82
CA PRO A 40 1.42 29.47 -7.70
C PRO A 40 2.08 28.45 -6.78
N VAL A 41 3.32 28.73 -6.37
CA VAL A 41 4.05 27.91 -5.40
C VAL A 41 3.20 27.70 -4.14
N ALA A 42 3.18 26.50 -3.59
CA ALA A 42 2.40 26.05 -2.46
C ALA A 42 0.87 25.85 -2.71
N TRP A 43 0.39 26.12 -3.91
CA TRP A 43 -1.01 25.91 -4.28
C TRP A 43 -1.17 24.73 -5.24
N ASP A 44 -2.08 23.81 -4.93
CA ASP A 44 -2.38 22.64 -5.74
C ASP A 44 -3.90 22.52 -5.95
N ASN A 45 -4.28 21.75 -6.94
CA ASN A 45 -5.66 21.38 -7.24
C ASN A 45 -5.88 19.86 -7.04
N PHE A 46 -5.10 19.24 -6.16
CA PHE A 46 -5.11 17.79 -5.95
C PHE A 46 -6.47 17.27 -5.44
N MET A 47 -7.13 18.02 -4.55
CA MET A 47 -8.42 17.64 -3.97
C MET A 47 -9.63 17.91 -4.89
N GLY A 48 -9.43 18.61 -6.01
CA GLY A 48 -10.51 18.97 -6.94
C GLY A 48 -10.72 17.93 -8.03
N ASP A 49 -11.96 17.84 -8.53
CA ASP A 49 -12.33 17.01 -9.69
C ASP A 49 -11.83 17.63 -11.00
N LYS A 50 -10.59 17.28 -11.38
CA LYS A 50 -9.90 17.78 -12.59
C LYS A 50 -10.58 17.36 -13.89
N ALA A 51 -11.39 16.32 -13.89
CA ALA A 51 -12.15 15.91 -15.07
C ALA A 51 -13.25 16.92 -15.41
N ASN A 52 -13.94 17.43 -14.39
CA ASN A 52 -15.12 18.27 -14.53
C ASN A 52 -14.87 19.76 -14.27
N TYR A 53 -13.66 20.13 -13.80
CA TYR A 53 -13.31 21.53 -13.56
C TYR A 53 -11.98 21.91 -14.23
N ASP A 54 -11.92 23.15 -14.72
CA ASP A 54 -10.70 23.83 -15.16
C ASP A 54 -10.09 24.64 -14.03
N PHE A 55 -8.78 24.61 -13.94
CA PHE A 55 -7.98 25.32 -12.95
C PHE A 55 -6.97 26.23 -13.66
N LYS A 56 -7.02 27.52 -13.41
CA LYS A 56 -6.19 28.52 -14.13
C LYS A 56 -5.71 29.60 -13.19
N LEU A 57 -4.57 30.20 -13.53
CA LEU A 57 -4.10 31.47 -12.96
C LEU A 57 -4.44 32.60 -13.93
N ASP A 58 -5.08 33.65 -13.42
CA ASP A 58 -5.26 34.94 -14.09
C ASP A 58 -4.34 35.96 -13.42
N SER A 59 -3.32 36.40 -14.14
CA SER A 59 -2.26 37.26 -13.58
C SER A 59 -2.70 38.66 -13.19
N ALA A 60 -3.86 39.10 -13.66
CA ALA A 60 -4.39 40.45 -13.41
C ALA A 60 -5.90 40.50 -13.14
N GLY A 61 -6.58 39.37 -13.16
CA GLY A 61 -8.04 39.25 -13.01
C GLY A 61 -8.56 39.31 -11.58
N GLY A 62 -7.69 39.43 -10.57
CA GLY A 62 -8.07 39.49 -9.17
C GLY A 62 -8.49 40.87 -8.67
N GLN A 63 -8.84 40.93 -7.39
CA GLN A 63 -9.23 42.20 -6.74
C GLN A 63 -8.09 43.23 -6.87
N ASN A 64 -8.46 44.43 -7.35
CA ASN A 64 -7.54 45.56 -7.63
C ASN A 64 -6.40 45.21 -8.59
N GLY A 65 -6.66 44.33 -9.60
CA GLY A 65 -5.66 43.95 -10.61
C GLY A 65 -4.56 43.02 -10.10
N LYS A 66 -4.74 42.40 -8.94
CA LYS A 66 -3.86 41.36 -8.41
C LYS A 66 -4.07 40.02 -9.16
N PRO A 67 -3.15 39.07 -9.06
CA PRO A 67 -3.40 37.72 -9.56
C PRO A 67 -4.59 37.05 -8.85
N ALA A 68 -5.31 36.17 -9.57
CA ALA A 68 -6.38 35.35 -9.04
C ALA A 68 -6.27 33.89 -9.52
N LEU A 69 -6.62 32.95 -8.69
CA LEU A 69 -6.88 31.60 -9.12
C LEU A 69 -8.34 31.44 -9.55
N ILE A 70 -8.55 30.60 -10.55
CA ILE A 70 -9.84 30.35 -11.17
C ILE A 70 -10.19 28.89 -11.06
N ILE A 71 -11.45 28.61 -10.66
CA ILE A 71 -12.08 27.31 -10.79
C ILE A 71 -13.32 27.49 -11.67
N ALA A 72 -13.41 26.74 -12.77
CA ALA A 72 -14.53 26.82 -13.70
C ALA A 72 -15.04 25.41 -14.07
N SER A 73 -16.35 25.19 -14.02
CA SER A 73 -16.95 23.93 -14.42
C SER A 73 -16.88 23.71 -15.92
N LYS A 74 -16.56 22.49 -16.36
CA LYS A 74 -16.58 22.03 -17.77
C LYS A 74 -17.89 21.36 -18.13
N THR A 75 -18.49 20.68 -17.16
CA THR A 75 -19.68 19.84 -17.35
C THR A 75 -20.80 20.23 -16.40
N THR A 76 -21.94 19.58 -16.56
CA THR A 76 -23.13 19.85 -15.75
C THR A 76 -23.19 19.10 -14.43
N ASP A 77 -22.38 18.05 -14.24
CA ASP A 77 -22.54 17.03 -13.19
C ASP A 77 -21.28 16.83 -12.32
N GLY A 78 -20.38 17.82 -12.23
CA GLY A 78 -19.19 17.75 -11.39
C GLY A 78 -19.52 17.79 -9.89
N ASN A 79 -18.76 17.06 -9.07
CA ASN A 79 -18.91 17.08 -7.61
C ASN A 79 -18.45 18.43 -7.05
N PHE A 80 -17.15 18.71 -7.08
CA PHE A 80 -16.58 20.00 -6.72
C PHE A 80 -15.18 20.18 -7.31
N GLY A 81 -14.81 21.42 -7.61
CA GLY A 81 -13.43 21.82 -7.91
C GLY A 81 -12.83 22.54 -6.71
N ALA A 82 -11.59 22.24 -6.34
CA ALA A 82 -10.91 22.92 -5.25
C ALA A 82 -9.44 23.20 -5.57
N TYR A 83 -8.96 24.36 -5.10
CA TYR A 83 -7.55 24.62 -4.85
C TYR A 83 -7.27 24.53 -3.37
N ASP A 84 -6.08 24.08 -3.02
CA ASP A 84 -5.60 24.01 -1.64
C ASP A 84 -4.14 24.43 -1.49
N CYS A 85 -3.85 24.91 -0.31
CA CYS A 85 -2.51 25.16 0.19
C CYS A 85 -2.35 24.46 1.53
N VAL A 86 -1.35 23.59 1.65
CA VAL A 86 -1.00 22.93 2.90
C VAL A 86 0.15 23.68 3.55
N ILE A 87 -0.08 24.21 4.74
CA ILE A 87 0.97 24.75 5.61
C ILE A 87 1.40 23.64 6.55
N PRO A 88 2.57 23.00 6.35
CA PRO A 88 3.02 21.82 7.10
C PRO A 88 3.62 22.19 8.46
N TYR A 89 3.18 23.29 9.03
CA TYR A 89 3.66 23.83 10.31
C TYR A 89 2.47 24.24 11.16
N THR A 90 2.67 24.19 12.48
CA THR A 90 1.75 24.75 13.46
C THR A 90 2.37 25.95 14.16
N PHE A 91 1.54 26.72 14.84
CA PHE A 91 1.93 27.94 15.51
C PHE A 91 1.35 27.93 16.93
N LYS A 92 1.86 28.77 17.83
CA LYS A 92 1.21 29.02 19.11
C LYS A 92 0.04 29.96 18.91
N GLY A 93 -1.11 29.66 19.51
CA GLY A 93 -2.29 30.47 19.44
C GLY A 93 -3.58 29.72 19.74
N HIS A 94 -4.71 30.42 19.68
CA HIS A 94 -6.03 29.91 20.10
C HIS A 94 -7.11 30.08 19.04
N GLU A 95 -6.89 30.96 18.06
CA GLU A 95 -7.83 31.24 16.98
C GLU A 95 -7.09 31.27 15.63
N ILE A 96 -7.71 30.72 14.60
CA ILE A 96 -7.21 30.78 13.23
C ILE A 96 -8.24 31.47 12.34
N LYS A 97 -7.78 32.39 11.48
CA LYS A 97 -8.60 33.08 10.49
C LYS A 97 -8.04 32.88 9.10
N LEU A 98 -8.90 32.53 8.15
CA LEU A 98 -8.62 32.59 6.71
C LEU A 98 -9.41 33.77 6.14
N LYS A 99 -8.75 34.67 5.44
CA LYS A 99 -9.35 35.81 4.72
C LYS A 99 -8.96 35.80 3.25
N GLY A 100 -9.85 36.26 2.40
CA GLY A 100 -9.55 36.41 0.96
C GLY A 100 -10.72 37.00 0.22
N TYR A 101 -10.47 37.41 -1.01
CA TYR A 101 -11.49 37.94 -1.90
C TYR A 101 -11.98 36.86 -2.85
N LEU A 102 -13.30 36.76 -3.03
CA LEU A 102 -13.95 35.80 -3.93
C LEU A 102 -14.98 36.51 -4.79
N LYS A 103 -15.04 36.15 -6.08
CA LYS A 103 -16.00 36.56 -7.08
C LYS A 103 -16.60 35.33 -7.74
N THR A 104 -17.90 35.36 -8.03
CA THR A 104 -18.62 34.23 -8.64
C THR A 104 -19.32 34.65 -9.93
N GLU A 105 -19.49 33.66 -10.83
CA GLU A 105 -20.26 33.81 -12.08
C GLU A 105 -21.09 32.54 -12.31
N ASN A 106 -22.42 32.69 -12.36
CA ASN A 106 -23.39 31.63 -12.65
C ASN A 106 -23.25 30.36 -11.78
N VAL A 107 -22.87 30.49 -10.51
CA VAL A 107 -22.71 29.37 -9.59
C VAL A 107 -24.08 28.77 -9.23
N THR A 108 -24.30 27.50 -9.54
CA THR A 108 -25.58 26.79 -9.30
C THR A 108 -25.63 26.05 -7.96
N GLY A 109 -24.51 25.58 -7.46
CA GLY A 109 -24.35 25.01 -6.13
C GLY A 109 -23.90 26.09 -5.16
N TYR A 110 -22.73 25.95 -4.58
CA TYR A 110 -22.13 26.98 -3.74
C TYR A 110 -20.62 27.13 -4.01
N ALA A 111 -20.08 28.26 -3.63
CA ALA A 111 -18.66 28.55 -3.64
C ALA A 111 -18.22 29.06 -2.27
N GLY A 112 -16.94 28.94 -1.95
CA GLY A 112 -16.42 29.49 -0.70
C GLY A 112 -14.95 29.18 -0.50
N PHE A 113 -14.39 29.81 0.51
CA PHE A 113 -13.14 29.36 1.09
C PHE A 113 -13.40 28.13 1.98
N TRP A 114 -12.34 27.37 2.24
CA TRP A 114 -12.37 26.30 3.22
C TRP A 114 -11.08 26.27 4.03
N LEU A 115 -11.23 25.90 5.30
CA LEU A 115 -10.13 25.83 6.26
C LEU A 115 -10.30 24.59 7.12
N ARG A 116 -9.21 23.79 7.23
CA ARG A 116 -9.15 22.57 8.04
C ARG A 116 -7.83 22.52 8.81
N ILE A 117 -7.91 22.16 10.06
CA ILE A 117 -6.75 21.94 10.92
C ILE A 117 -6.66 20.44 11.21
N ASP A 118 -5.70 19.77 10.61
CA ASP A 118 -5.49 18.35 10.85
C ASP A 118 -4.98 18.11 12.28
N GLY A 119 -5.37 16.98 12.87
CA GLY A 119 -5.16 16.68 14.28
C GLY A 119 -6.25 17.21 15.21
N THR A 120 -7.19 17.99 14.68
CA THR A 120 -8.33 18.56 15.42
C THR A 120 -9.65 18.34 14.65
N ALA A 121 -10.80 18.66 15.26
CA ALA A 121 -12.10 18.66 14.59
C ALA A 121 -12.42 19.99 13.89
N SER A 122 -11.48 20.95 13.81
CA SER A 122 -11.73 22.29 13.28
C SER A 122 -11.78 22.28 11.75
N PHE A 123 -12.98 22.49 11.20
CA PHE A 123 -13.25 22.55 9.76
C PHE A 123 -14.41 23.50 9.46
N ASN A 124 -14.29 24.28 8.40
CA ASN A 124 -15.37 25.06 7.79
C ASN A 124 -15.10 25.23 6.29
N ASN A 125 -16.14 25.12 5.46
CA ASN A 125 -16.08 25.28 3.99
C ASN A 125 -17.08 26.34 3.46
N MET A 126 -17.64 27.15 4.32
CA MET A 126 -18.61 28.21 4.01
C MET A 126 -19.91 27.73 3.32
N GLN A 127 -20.22 26.43 3.40
CA GLN A 127 -21.45 25.90 2.79
C GLN A 127 -22.71 26.54 3.40
N ASP A 128 -22.67 26.87 4.68
CA ASP A 128 -23.73 27.57 5.41
C ASP A 128 -23.99 29.00 4.89
N GLN A 129 -22.99 29.64 4.29
CA GLN A 129 -23.13 30.97 3.69
C GLN A 129 -23.78 30.95 2.31
N ASN A 130 -23.92 29.78 1.71
CA ASN A 130 -24.63 29.54 0.45
C ASN A 130 -24.30 30.58 -0.65
N ILE A 131 -22.99 30.82 -0.88
CA ILE A 131 -22.52 31.78 -1.90
C ILE A 131 -22.78 31.17 -3.26
N HIS A 132 -23.75 31.74 -4.03
CA HIS A 132 -24.20 31.23 -5.32
C HIS A 132 -24.54 32.36 -6.28
N GLY A 133 -24.86 32.02 -7.54
CA GLY A 133 -25.18 33.00 -8.59
C GLY A 133 -23.97 33.78 -9.09
N THR A 134 -24.15 35.05 -9.40
CA THR A 134 -23.10 35.96 -9.85
C THR A 134 -22.92 37.08 -8.83
N THR A 135 -21.71 37.17 -8.28
CA THR A 135 -21.35 38.21 -7.30
C THR A 135 -20.06 38.91 -7.73
N ASP A 136 -19.93 40.17 -7.44
CA ASP A 136 -18.65 40.88 -7.62
C ASP A 136 -17.69 40.56 -6.47
N TRP A 137 -16.46 41.04 -6.54
CA TRP A 137 -15.42 40.85 -5.55
C TRP A 137 -15.89 41.25 -4.14
N LYS A 138 -15.84 40.32 -3.23
CA LYS A 138 -16.18 40.53 -1.81
C LYS A 138 -15.18 39.79 -0.94
N GLU A 139 -14.80 40.41 0.18
CA GLU A 139 -13.99 39.76 1.21
C GLU A 139 -14.84 38.78 2.03
N TYR A 140 -14.30 37.60 2.22
CA TYR A 140 -14.87 36.57 3.07
C TYR A 140 -13.85 36.12 4.11
N THR A 141 -14.34 35.72 5.27
CA THR A 141 -13.50 35.27 6.40
C THR A 141 -14.08 33.99 7.01
N ILE A 142 -13.22 33.01 7.26
CA ILE A 142 -13.49 31.88 8.13
C ILE A 142 -12.72 32.10 9.42
N THR A 143 -13.37 31.91 10.57
CA THR A 143 -12.74 31.94 11.89
C THR A 143 -13.04 30.62 12.59
N LEU A 144 -12.01 29.93 13.09
CA LEU A 144 -12.12 28.67 13.80
C LEU A 144 -11.32 28.69 15.10
N PRO A 145 -11.73 27.96 16.13
CA PRO A 145 -10.87 27.66 17.26
C PRO A 145 -9.61 26.94 16.78
N TYR A 146 -8.48 27.30 17.34
CA TYR A 146 -7.18 26.71 17.03
C TYR A 146 -6.59 26.06 18.27
N ASP A 147 -6.51 24.73 18.25
CA ASP A 147 -5.86 23.96 19.31
C ASP A 147 -4.40 23.70 18.92
N ASP A 148 -3.51 24.56 19.37
CA ASP A 148 -2.09 24.52 19.05
C ASP A 148 -1.35 23.30 19.60
N LYS A 149 -1.95 22.55 20.52
CA LYS A 149 -1.37 21.34 21.11
C LYS A 149 -1.58 20.12 20.20
N ASN A 150 -2.76 20.04 19.59
CA ASN A 150 -3.16 18.89 18.78
C ASN A 150 -3.09 19.15 17.27
N ALA A 151 -2.93 20.41 16.83
CA ALA A 151 -2.76 20.75 15.43
C ALA A 151 -1.49 20.10 14.84
N VAL A 152 -1.63 19.53 13.64
CA VAL A 152 -0.53 18.88 12.87
C VAL A 152 -0.14 19.74 11.67
N ASN A 153 -1.11 20.15 10.86
CA ASN A 153 -0.93 21.08 9.74
C ASN A 153 -2.20 21.92 9.54
N ILE A 154 -2.10 22.91 8.66
CA ILE A 154 -3.21 23.81 8.30
C ILE A 154 -3.46 23.66 6.80
N ASN A 155 -4.68 23.33 6.41
CA ASN A 155 -5.12 23.24 5.03
C ASN A 155 -6.08 24.40 4.76
N ALA A 156 -5.75 25.23 3.76
CA ALA A 156 -6.54 26.40 3.38
C ALA A 156 -6.78 26.40 1.87
N GLY A 157 -7.98 26.78 1.43
CA GLY A 157 -8.26 26.76 0.01
C GLY A 157 -9.56 27.46 -0.38
N ALA A 158 -9.94 27.29 -1.65
CA ALA A 158 -11.23 27.70 -2.18
C ALA A 158 -11.85 26.57 -3.00
N LEU A 159 -13.19 26.52 -3.03
CA LEU A 159 -13.93 25.47 -3.73
C LEU A 159 -15.12 26.06 -4.51
N LEU A 160 -15.52 25.33 -5.55
CA LEU A 160 -16.74 25.51 -6.32
C LEU A 160 -17.46 24.16 -6.38
N SER A 161 -18.68 24.10 -5.87
CA SER A 161 -19.60 22.96 -6.01
C SER A 161 -20.67 23.29 -7.07
N GLY A 162 -20.95 22.33 -7.95
CA GLY A 162 -21.89 22.53 -9.06
C GLY A 162 -21.30 23.30 -10.24
N LYS A 163 -22.17 23.95 -11.04
CA LYS A 163 -21.75 24.73 -12.22
C LYS A 163 -21.34 26.13 -11.86
N GLY A 164 -20.61 26.76 -12.77
CA GLY A 164 -20.24 28.17 -12.70
C GLY A 164 -18.75 28.38 -12.74
N LYS A 165 -18.35 29.57 -12.32
CA LYS A 165 -16.96 29.95 -12.26
C LYS A 165 -16.71 30.83 -11.05
N ILE A 166 -15.55 30.64 -10.43
CA ILE A 166 -15.10 31.48 -9.33
C ILE A 166 -13.69 31.99 -9.58
N TRP A 167 -13.42 33.14 -9.03
CA TRP A 167 -12.08 33.73 -8.88
C TRP A 167 -11.85 33.98 -7.42
N PHE A 168 -10.66 33.69 -6.93
CA PHE A 168 -10.26 34.07 -5.60
C PHE A 168 -8.85 34.68 -5.60
N SER A 169 -8.60 35.60 -4.70
CA SER A 169 -7.40 36.42 -4.67
C SER A 169 -7.07 36.90 -3.28
N ASP A 170 -5.80 37.25 -3.06
CA ASP A 170 -5.30 37.85 -1.81
C ASP A 170 -5.67 37.06 -0.55
N VAL A 171 -5.31 35.77 -0.57
CA VAL A 171 -5.62 34.83 0.53
C VAL A 171 -4.61 35.02 1.66
N GLN A 172 -5.08 35.15 2.88
CA GLN A 172 -4.27 35.37 4.06
C GLN A 172 -4.73 34.46 5.20
N VAL A 173 -3.79 33.88 5.93
CA VAL A 173 -4.06 33.06 7.13
C VAL A 173 -3.43 33.76 8.34
N TYR A 174 -4.20 33.83 9.40
CA TYR A 174 -3.82 34.47 10.67
C TYR A 174 -3.96 33.51 11.82
N ILE A 175 -3.05 33.58 12.78
CA ILE A 175 -3.20 33.00 14.12
C ILE A 175 -3.21 34.15 15.14
N ASP A 176 -4.27 34.23 15.95
CA ASP A 176 -4.47 35.32 16.93
C ASP A 176 -4.20 36.71 16.29
N ASP A 177 -4.82 36.98 15.13
CA ASP A 177 -4.70 38.20 14.32
C ASP A 177 -3.31 38.50 13.72
N THR A 178 -2.33 37.60 13.88
CA THR A 178 -1.02 37.75 13.26
C THR A 178 -0.90 36.89 12.00
N PRO A 179 -0.50 37.44 10.82
CA PRO A 179 -0.29 36.65 9.62
C PRO A 179 0.73 35.54 9.82
N VAL A 180 0.43 34.33 9.33
CA VAL A 180 1.30 33.15 9.54
C VAL A 180 2.71 33.33 8.98
N GLU A 181 2.89 34.14 7.93
CA GLU A 181 4.21 34.46 7.37
C GLU A 181 5.10 35.28 8.32
N LYS A 182 4.49 35.92 9.32
CA LYS A 182 5.21 36.71 10.35
C LYS A 182 5.45 35.90 11.62
N LEU A 183 4.84 34.73 11.75
CA LEU A 183 4.98 33.87 12.89
C LEU A 183 6.15 32.91 12.72
N LYS A 184 6.78 32.55 13.84
CA LYS A 184 7.71 31.43 13.87
C LYS A 184 6.91 30.14 13.97
N PRO A 185 7.14 29.15 13.09
CA PRO A 185 6.56 27.85 13.25
C PRO A 185 6.87 27.28 14.64
N LYS A 186 5.88 26.64 15.24
CA LYS A 186 6.08 25.89 16.47
C LYS A 186 7.05 24.74 16.14
N THR A 187 8.19 24.69 16.80
CA THR A 187 9.04 23.52 16.72
C THR A 187 8.28 22.37 17.39
N PRO A 188 7.96 21.26 16.70
CA PRO A 188 7.33 20.12 17.36
C PRO A 188 8.16 19.71 18.57
N GLU A 189 7.56 19.60 19.73
CA GLU A 189 8.25 19.00 20.85
C GLU A 189 8.54 17.55 20.51
N LEU A 190 9.84 17.23 20.41
CA LEU A 190 10.25 15.85 20.18
C LEU A 190 9.81 14.98 21.35
N PHE A 191 9.20 13.85 21.06
CA PHE A 191 8.98 12.81 22.05
C PHE A 191 10.31 12.38 22.69
N ASN A 192 10.29 11.91 23.91
CA ASN A 192 11.50 11.43 24.57
C ASN A 192 12.16 10.27 23.79
N ALA A 193 11.34 9.44 23.15
CA ALA A 193 11.81 8.40 22.22
C ALA A 193 12.67 8.96 21.07
N GLN A 194 12.35 10.15 20.55
CA GLN A 194 13.09 10.79 19.45
C GLN A 194 14.39 11.47 19.92
N LYS A 195 14.46 11.80 21.20
CA LYS A 195 15.66 12.43 21.79
C LYS A 195 16.77 11.42 22.10
N ASP A 196 16.43 10.13 22.22
CA ASP A 196 17.39 9.07 22.51
C ASP A 196 18.12 8.62 21.25
N MET A 197 19.28 9.18 21.03
CA MET A 197 20.16 8.96 19.87
C MET A 197 21.38 8.10 20.20
N ALA A 198 21.35 7.34 21.33
CA ALA A 198 22.54 6.63 21.85
C ALA A 198 23.17 5.66 20.83
N PHE A 199 22.37 5.10 19.91
CA PHE A 199 22.84 4.14 18.91
C PHE A 199 22.76 4.66 17.47
N SER A 200 22.62 5.97 17.25
CA SER A 200 22.47 6.57 15.91
C SER A 200 23.64 6.27 14.95
N GLN A 201 24.82 5.93 15.48
CA GLN A 201 26.01 5.58 14.69
C GLN A 201 26.26 4.07 14.59
N GLY A 202 25.36 3.24 15.12
CA GLY A 202 25.49 1.79 15.15
C GLY A 202 25.42 1.24 16.57
N THR A 203 25.20 -0.07 16.71
CA THR A 203 25.12 -0.75 18.01
C THR A 203 26.50 -1.19 18.52
N GLY A 204 27.51 -1.24 17.63
CA GLY A 204 28.81 -1.82 17.92
C GLY A 204 28.81 -3.34 18.05
N MET A 205 27.69 -4.00 17.75
CA MET A 205 27.60 -5.46 17.78
C MET A 205 28.30 -6.05 16.57
N VAL A 206 29.27 -6.91 16.82
CA VAL A 206 29.99 -7.65 15.79
C VAL A 206 29.21 -8.90 15.36
N ASP A 207 29.45 -9.35 14.14
CA ASP A 207 28.88 -10.58 13.61
C ASP A 207 29.36 -11.78 14.41
N PHE A 208 28.46 -12.74 14.66
CA PHE A 208 28.76 -13.99 15.32
C PHE A 208 27.84 -15.11 14.85
N VAL A 209 28.29 -16.35 15.04
CA VAL A 209 27.45 -17.53 14.80
C VAL A 209 26.76 -17.89 16.12
N PRO A 210 25.42 -17.76 16.21
CA PRO A 210 24.72 -18.03 17.46
C PRO A 210 24.64 -19.53 17.76
N THR A 211 24.73 -19.89 19.02
CA THR A 211 24.38 -21.23 19.50
C THR A 211 22.86 -21.39 19.54
N ASP A 212 22.35 -22.63 19.57
CA ASP A 212 20.91 -22.91 19.68
C ASP A 212 20.29 -22.22 20.89
N GLN A 213 21.02 -22.14 22.03
CA GLN A 213 20.52 -21.45 23.21
C GLN A 213 20.44 -19.93 23.01
N GLN A 214 21.40 -19.34 22.31
CA GLN A 214 21.35 -17.92 21.98
C GLN A 214 20.20 -17.58 21.01
N ILE A 215 19.94 -18.49 20.05
CA ILE A 215 18.78 -18.34 19.15
C ILE A 215 17.47 -18.33 19.97
N LYS A 216 17.30 -19.29 20.89
CA LYS A 216 16.15 -19.36 21.78
C LYS A 216 16.01 -18.12 22.66
N ASN A 217 17.10 -17.64 23.25
CA ASN A 217 17.12 -16.44 24.09
C ASN A 217 16.74 -15.18 23.29
N LEU A 218 17.26 -15.04 22.06
CA LEU A 218 16.95 -13.92 21.17
C LEU A 218 15.49 -13.97 20.67
N ALA A 219 14.95 -15.16 20.43
CA ALA A 219 13.53 -15.32 20.08
C ALA A 219 12.62 -14.88 21.24
N LEU A 220 12.93 -15.29 22.46
CA LEU A 220 12.23 -14.82 23.66
C LEU A 220 12.33 -13.31 23.83
N LEU A 221 13.53 -12.73 23.65
CA LEU A 221 13.70 -11.27 23.69
C LEU A 221 12.84 -10.58 22.65
N CYS A 222 12.80 -11.06 21.40
CA CYS A 222 11.96 -10.51 20.34
C CYS A 222 10.48 -10.44 20.75
N GLN A 223 9.95 -11.53 21.28
CA GLN A 223 8.55 -11.61 21.70
C GLN A 223 8.24 -10.65 22.86
N VAL A 224 9.09 -10.64 23.90
CA VAL A 224 8.89 -9.74 25.06
C VAL A 224 9.09 -8.27 24.67
N TRP A 225 10.07 -7.95 23.82
CA TRP A 225 10.32 -6.59 23.33
C TRP A 225 9.10 -6.04 22.56
N GLY A 226 8.53 -6.84 21.66
CA GLY A 226 7.35 -6.44 20.91
C GLY A 226 6.11 -6.32 21.78
N PHE A 227 5.93 -7.24 22.74
CA PHE A 227 4.86 -7.13 23.73
C PHE A 227 4.95 -5.82 24.50
N ILE A 228 6.11 -5.48 25.05
CA ILE A 228 6.36 -4.22 25.78
C ILE A 228 6.11 -3.00 24.87
N LYS A 229 6.59 -3.06 23.61
CA LYS A 229 6.43 -1.98 22.63
C LYS A 229 4.97 -1.59 22.42
N TYR A 230 4.08 -2.58 22.39
CA TYR A 230 2.67 -2.32 22.08
C TYR A 230 1.76 -2.30 23.30
N HIS A 231 2.23 -2.73 24.49
CA HIS A 231 1.35 -2.80 25.68
C HIS A 231 1.76 -1.88 26.83
N LEU A 232 3.02 -1.44 26.94
CA LEU A 232 3.43 -0.61 28.06
C LEU A 232 3.03 0.87 27.87
N PRO A 233 2.17 1.47 28.74
CA PRO A 233 1.67 2.83 28.56
C PRO A 233 2.76 3.90 28.39
N LYS A 234 3.88 3.79 29.11
CA LYS A 234 5.03 4.69 28.97
C LYS A 234 5.63 4.67 27.56
N VAL A 235 5.66 3.49 26.92
CA VAL A 235 6.12 3.33 25.53
C VAL A 235 5.09 3.91 24.57
N ALA A 236 3.82 3.62 24.81
CA ALA A 236 2.70 4.15 24.02
C ALA A 236 2.64 5.69 24.05
N ALA A 237 3.09 6.32 25.14
CA ALA A 237 3.21 7.77 25.26
C ALA A 237 4.39 8.38 24.47
N GLY A 238 5.27 7.58 23.88
CA GLY A 238 6.47 8.06 23.18
C GLY A 238 7.62 8.46 24.12
N ASP A 239 7.60 7.98 25.37
CA ASP A 239 8.66 8.29 26.35
C ASP A 239 9.89 7.41 26.20
N VAL A 240 9.84 6.33 25.42
CA VAL A 240 10.87 5.31 25.31
C VAL A 240 11.20 4.99 23.86
N ASN A 241 12.48 5.10 23.49
CA ASN A 241 12.97 4.60 22.20
C ASN A 241 13.17 3.08 22.29
N MET A 242 12.23 2.32 21.75
CA MET A 242 12.26 0.86 21.86
C MET A 242 13.37 0.21 21.04
N ASP A 243 13.85 0.85 19.97
CA ASP A 243 15.01 0.36 19.21
C ASP A 243 16.29 0.48 20.09
N ALA A 244 16.50 1.62 20.73
CA ALA A 244 17.62 1.83 21.65
C ALA A 244 17.54 0.88 22.87
N GLU A 245 16.34 0.66 23.41
CA GLU A 245 16.13 -0.26 24.52
C GLU A 245 16.43 -1.72 24.13
N LEU A 246 16.10 -2.13 22.90
CA LEU A 246 16.49 -3.45 22.39
C LEU A 246 18.03 -3.60 22.43
N PHE A 247 18.75 -2.60 21.94
CA PHE A 247 20.22 -2.65 21.91
C PHE A 247 20.85 -2.63 23.31
N ARG A 248 20.20 -2.01 24.31
CA ARG A 248 20.65 -2.01 25.70
C ARG A 248 20.53 -3.38 26.36
N VAL A 249 19.43 -4.12 26.10
CA VAL A 249 19.18 -5.41 26.76
C VAL A 249 19.85 -6.59 26.03
N MET A 250 19.95 -6.51 24.69
CA MET A 250 20.42 -7.61 23.83
C MET A 250 21.76 -8.22 24.24
N PRO A 251 22.83 -7.46 24.60
CA PRO A 251 24.09 -8.04 25.01
C PRO A 251 24.02 -8.96 26.25
N SER A 252 23.13 -8.64 27.19
CA SER A 252 22.94 -9.45 28.40
C SER A 252 22.20 -10.77 28.07
N VAL A 253 21.22 -10.70 27.17
CA VAL A 253 20.45 -11.87 26.70
C VAL A 253 21.33 -12.79 25.85
N ILE A 254 22.21 -12.28 25.01
CA ILE A 254 23.16 -13.07 24.21
C ILE A 254 24.15 -13.84 25.12
N LYS A 255 24.56 -13.22 26.24
CA LYS A 255 25.48 -13.84 27.20
C LYS A 255 24.82 -14.90 28.08
N ALA A 256 23.49 -14.92 28.18
CA ALA A 256 22.75 -15.86 28.99
C ALA A 256 22.90 -17.31 28.49
N LYS A 257 23.19 -18.22 29.40
CA LYS A 257 23.47 -19.64 29.10
C LYS A 257 22.23 -20.52 29.01
N ASN A 258 21.11 -20.01 29.47
CA ASN A 258 19.82 -20.72 29.51
C ASN A 258 18.65 -19.72 29.63
N TYR A 259 17.44 -20.24 29.58
CA TYR A 259 16.22 -19.42 29.70
C TYR A 259 16.11 -18.68 31.05
N ALA A 260 16.58 -19.27 32.15
CA ALA A 260 16.49 -18.63 33.46
C ALA A 260 17.38 -17.37 33.52
N GLU A 261 18.60 -17.40 32.98
CA GLU A 261 19.50 -16.27 32.90
C GLU A 261 18.96 -15.21 31.91
N ALA A 262 18.39 -15.65 30.76
CA ALA A 262 17.78 -14.76 29.78
C ALA A 262 16.55 -14.04 30.37
N SER A 263 15.66 -14.80 31.06
CA SER A 263 14.50 -14.22 31.76
C SER A 263 14.92 -13.21 32.81
N ALA A 264 15.97 -13.48 33.60
CA ALA A 264 16.45 -12.54 34.60
C ALA A 264 17.00 -11.25 33.98
N ALA A 265 17.72 -11.34 32.83
CA ALA A 265 18.20 -10.18 32.11
C ALA A 265 17.04 -9.35 31.52
N ILE A 266 16.03 -10.00 30.93
CA ILE A 266 14.83 -9.36 30.38
C ILE A 266 14.02 -8.72 31.52
N GLU A 267 13.84 -9.41 32.65
CA GLU A 267 13.13 -8.90 33.83
C GLU A 267 13.75 -7.63 34.38
N GLN A 268 15.08 -7.59 34.52
CA GLN A 268 15.81 -6.39 34.95
C GLN A 268 15.60 -5.22 33.98
N TRP A 269 15.54 -5.50 32.70
CA TRP A 269 15.25 -4.49 31.68
C TRP A 269 13.79 -3.98 31.80
N VAL A 270 12.80 -4.87 31.96
CA VAL A 270 11.40 -4.49 32.15
C VAL A 270 11.24 -3.63 33.42
N ASP A 271 11.92 -3.96 34.51
CA ASP A 271 11.91 -3.18 35.75
C ASP A 271 12.43 -1.73 35.55
N LYS A 272 13.46 -1.54 34.71
CA LYS A 272 13.98 -0.21 34.37
C LYS A 272 13.00 0.64 33.57
N LEU A 273 12.16 0.00 32.74
CA LEU A 273 11.10 0.71 32.00
C LEU A 273 9.99 1.22 32.94
N GLY A 274 9.80 0.53 34.07
CA GLY A 274 8.86 0.89 35.12
C GLY A 274 7.52 0.14 34.98
N LYS A 275 6.80 0.12 36.10
CA LYS A 275 5.49 -0.53 36.23
C LYS A 275 4.38 0.45 35.86
N PRO A 276 3.37 0.08 35.05
CA PRO A 276 2.22 0.92 34.79
C PRO A 276 1.39 1.14 36.06
N ALA A 277 0.64 2.23 36.13
CA ALA A 277 -0.36 2.44 37.15
C ALA A 277 -1.46 1.38 37.05
N VAL A 278 -2.13 1.11 38.17
CA VAL A 278 -3.33 0.24 38.16
C VAL A 278 -4.42 0.92 37.36
N CYS A 279 -4.93 0.24 36.35
CA CYS A 279 -5.96 0.73 35.47
C CYS A 279 -7.36 0.28 35.97
N SER A 280 -8.15 1.22 36.51
CA SER A 280 -9.50 0.93 37.01
C SER A 280 -10.56 0.80 35.90
N ILE A 281 -10.23 1.28 34.67
CA ILE A 281 -11.15 1.31 33.54
C ILE A 281 -10.81 0.24 32.47
N CYS A 282 -9.66 -0.40 32.59
CA CYS A 282 -9.26 -1.47 31.70
C CYS A 282 -10.17 -2.69 31.88
N LYS A 283 -10.72 -3.19 30.79
CA LYS A 283 -11.60 -4.37 30.79
C LYS A 283 -11.03 -5.40 29.80
N PRO A 284 -11.33 -6.68 30.00
CA PRO A 284 -11.15 -7.67 28.94
C PRO A 284 -11.93 -7.26 27.68
N PHE A 285 -11.44 -7.68 26.50
CA PHE A 285 -12.18 -7.44 25.26
C PHE A 285 -13.49 -8.24 25.24
N ASP A 286 -14.51 -7.66 24.59
CA ASP A 286 -15.77 -8.33 24.32
C ASP A 286 -15.56 -9.39 23.22
N GLU A 287 -16.17 -10.57 23.40
CA GLU A 287 -16.09 -11.70 22.44
C GLU A 287 -16.97 -11.51 21.19
N LYS A 288 -17.75 -10.43 21.13
CA LYS A 288 -18.63 -10.17 19.98
C LYS A 288 -17.81 -9.85 18.72
N ASP A 289 -18.19 -10.48 17.59
CA ASP A 289 -17.63 -10.28 16.26
C ASP A 289 -16.09 -10.48 16.21
N VAL A 290 -15.53 -11.29 17.11
CA VAL A 290 -14.10 -11.59 17.14
C VAL A 290 -13.75 -12.56 16.02
N ALA A 291 -12.94 -12.09 15.06
CA ALA A 291 -12.36 -12.90 13.99
C ALA A 291 -11.07 -13.62 14.44
N GLN A 292 -10.22 -12.90 15.20
CA GLN A 292 -8.97 -13.45 15.73
C GLN A 292 -8.70 -12.90 17.13
N LYS A 293 -8.31 -13.77 18.06
CA LYS A 293 -7.89 -13.41 19.41
C LYS A 293 -6.40 -13.06 19.47
N PRO A 294 -5.99 -12.22 20.43
CA PRO A 294 -4.58 -11.99 20.68
C PRO A 294 -3.83 -13.29 20.96
N ASP A 295 -2.65 -13.40 20.39
CA ASP A 295 -1.71 -14.49 20.59
C ASP A 295 -0.39 -13.89 21.11
N TYR A 296 -0.02 -14.26 22.32
CA TYR A 296 1.17 -13.72 22.98
C TYR A 296 2.36 -14.69 22.93
N GLY A 297 2.23 -15.83 22.23
CA GLY A 297 3.27 -16.84 22.14
C GLY A 297 3.68 -17.41 23.51
N GLU A 298 4.98 -17.62 23.69
CA GLU A 298 5.54 -18.32 24.86
C GLU A 298 5.84 -17.39 26.04
N ILE A 299 5.55 -16.07 25.95
CA ILE A 299 5.96 -15.11 27.00
C ILE A 299 5.22 -15.29 28.34
N PHE A 300 4.19 -16.11 28.38
CA PHE A 300 3.47 -16.51 29.60
C PHE A 300 3.71 -17.98 29.98
N ASP A 301 4.46 -18.73 29.17
CA ASP A 301 4.80 -20.12 29.49
C ASP A 301 5.91 -20.16 30.55
N ARG A 302 5.56 -20.64 31.75
CA ARG A 302 6.48 -20.71 32.89
C ARG A 302 7.59 -21.75 32.72
N SER A 303 7.56 -22.55 31.68
CA SER A 303 8.69 -23.44 31.31
C SER A 303 9.76 -22.69 30.49
N VAL A 304 9.40 -21.57 29.87
CA VAL A 304 10.27 -20.73 29.05
C VAL A 304 10.69 -19.46 29.79
N VAL A 305 9.76 -18.81 30.51
CA VAL A 305 10.01 -17.58 31.28
C VAL A 305 9.93 -17.81 32.78
N SER A 306 10.66 -17.00 33.57
CA SER A 306 10.50 -17.02 35.02
C SER A 306 9.10 -16.64 35.45
N ALA A 307 8.62 -17.22 36.58
CA ALA A 307 7.30 -16.86 37.12
C ALA A 307 7.20 -15.35 37.39
N SER A 308 8.26 -14.73 37.89
CA SER A 308 8.29 -13.28 38.17
C SER A 308 8.17 -12.44 36.90
N LEU A 309 8.86 -12.79 35.81
CA LEU A 309 8.73 -12.09 34.54
C LEU A 309 7.31 -12.26 33.96
N ALA A 310 6.78 -13.50 33.93
CA ALA A 310 5.43 -13.76 33.47
C ALA A 310 4.36 -12.95 34.24
N ASP A 311 4.49 -12.87 35.58
CA ASP A 311 3.57 -12.09 36.42
C ASP A 311 3.66 -10.58 36.13
N LYS A 312 4.87 -10.03 35.84
CA LYS A 312 5.05 -8.63 35.43
C LYS A 312 4.43 -8.35 34.07
N LEU A 313 4.65 -9.21 33.09
CA LEU A 313 4.04 -9.07 31.75
C LEU A 313 2.52 -9.17 31.83
N ASN A 314 2.00 -10.10 32.63
CA ASN A 314 0.57 -10.23 32.86
C ASN A 314 -0.03 -8.99 33.57
N PHE A 315 0.71 -8.38 34.50
CA PHE A 315 0.31 -7.10 35.09
C PHE A 315 0.24 -5.98 34.06
N ILE A 316 1.21 -5.87 33.14
CA ILE A 316 1.21 -4.91 32.05
C ILE A 316 0.01 -5.14 31.14
N LEU A 317 -0.25 -6.38 30.74
CA LEU A 317 -1.39 -6.75 29.91
C LEU A 317 -2.74 -6.24 30.45
N HIS A 318 -2.95 -6.36 31.76
CA HIS A 318 -4.22 -6.00 32.41
C HIS A 318 -4.30 -4.54 32.85
N ASN A 319 -3.20 -3.80 32.73
CA ASN A 319 -3.13 -2.37 33.10
C ASN A 319 -2.67 -1.50 31.93
N ASN A 320 -3.08 -1.89 30.72
CA ASN A 320 -2.80 -1.21 29.48
C ASN A 320 -3.96 -0.28 29.10
N ASP A 321 -3.81 1.05 29.22
CA ASP A 321 -4.76 2.05 28.74
C ASP A 321 -4.24 2.74 27.48
N ASN A 322 -3.82 1.97 26.49
CA ASN A 322 -3.22 2.46 25.24
C ASN A 322 -4.28 2.85 24.22
N ARG A 323 -5.05 3.90 24.47
CA ARG A 323 -6.00 4.43 23.48
C ARG A 323 -5.32 5.11 22.31
N GLN A 324 -4.07 5.54 22.52
CA GLN A 324 -3.15 6.04 21.50
C GLN A 324 -1.80 5.37 21.73
N ASN A 325 -1.06 5.13 20.67
CA ASN A 325 0.27 4.54 20.77
C ASN A 325 1.23 5.24 19.80
N TYR A 326 2.40 5.63 20.30
CA TYR A 326 3.44 6.31 19.54
C TYR A 326 3.88 5.51 18.30
N TYR A 327 3.99 4.18 18.42
CA TYR A 327 4.51 3.31 17.34
C TYR A 327 3.43 2.78 16.38
N ILE A 328 2.15 2.90 16.72
CA ILE A 328 1.06 2.35 15.92
C ILE A 328 -0.18 3.23 16.02
N ALA A 329 -0.73 3.55 14.86
CA ALA A 329 -2.04 4.18 14.71
C ALA A 329 -2.93 3.29 13.82
N MET A 330 -4.20 3.63 13.71
CA MET A 330 -5.09 3.04 12.70
C MET A 330 -5.41 4.12 11.68
N ALA A 331 -5.22 3.80 10.40
CA ALA A 331 -5.64 4.65 9.30
C ALA A 331 -7.18 4.79 9.27
N GLN A 332 -7.70 5.78 8.55
CA GLN A 332 -9.14 6.06 8.48
C GLN A 332 -9.97 4.83 8.06
N VAL A 333 -9.43 3.98 7.21
CA VAL A 333 -10.11 2.75 6.74
C VAL A 333 -9.92 1.55 7.66
N GLY A 334 -9.11 1.69 8.73
CA GLY A 334 -8.95 0.68 9.77
C GLY A 334 -7.71 -0.23 9.64
N ASN A 335 -6.85 -0.02 8.65
CA ASN A 335 -5.57 -0.72 8.56
C ASN A 335 -4.51 -0.10 9.49
N PRO A 336 -3.55 -0.87 10.02
CA PRO A 336 -2.48 -0.35 10.87
C PRO A 336 -1.57 0.64 10.13
N ASP A 337 -1.19 1.71 10.83
CA ASP A 337 -0.19 2.68 10.42
C ASP A 337 0.99 2.64 11.40
N PHE A 338 2.14 2.16 10.93
CA PHE A 338 3.37 2.02 11.72
C PHE A 338 4.17 3.31 11.70
N SER A 339 3.60 4.35 12.30
CA SER A 339 4.25 5.65 12.45
C SER A 339 5.49 5.59 13.36
N HIS A 340 6.41 6.54 13.23
CA HIS A 340 7.62 6.69 14.04
C HIS A 340 8.63 5.53 14.00
N GLU A 341 8.48 4.57 13.09
CA GLU A 341 9.53 3.59 12.82
C GLU A 341 10.62 4.23 11.93
N LEU A 342 11.88 4.14 12.34
CA LEU A 342 12.98 4.73 11.58
C LEU A 342 13.53 3.74 10.55
N PRO A 343 13.69 4.16 9.28
CA PRO A 343 14.20 3.29 8.21
C PRO A 343 15.71 3.10 8.25
N TYR A 344 16.48 3.91 9.01
CA TYR A 344 17.95 3.90 9.06
C TYR A 344 18.58 3.76 7.66
N LYS A 345 18.10 4.56 6.71
CA LYS A 345 18.40 4.48 5.27
C LYS A 345 19.87 4.69 4.93
N GLU A 346 20.62 5.36 5.80
CA GLU A 346 22.06 5.59 5.61
C GLU A 346 22.90 4.35 5.92
N MET A 347 22.32 3.36 6.59
CA MET A 347 22.97 2.09 6.94
C MET A 347 22.62 1.01 5.92
N LEU A 348 23.06 1.13 4.66
CA LEU A 348 22.73 0.15 3.59
C LEU A 348 23.11 -1.31 3.95
N TYR A 349 24.14 -1.46 4.77
CA TYR A 349 24.48 -2.73 5.42
C TYR A 349 24.57 -2.49 6.92
N PRO A 350 23.46 -2.64 7.65
CA PRO A 350 23.40 -2.43 9.09
C PRO A 350 24.27 -3.43 9.86
N ASP A 351 24.77 -3.05 11.04
CA ASP A 351 25.44 -4.00 11.94
C ASP A 351 24.48 -5.08 12.47
N ALA A 352 25.02 -6.09 13.14
CA ALA A 352 24.26 -7.26 13.60
C ALA A 352 23.06 -6.89 14.50
N GLY A 353 23.18 -5.84 15.32
CA GLY A 353 22.08 -5.37 16.16
C GLY A 353 20.93 -4.79 15.35
N TYR A 354 21.23 -3.95 14.38
CA TYR A 354 20.21 -3.38 13.49
C TYR A 354 19.59 -4.41 12.54
N ARG A 355 20.36 -5.42 12.12
CA ARG A 355 19.78 -6.54 11.35
C ARG A 355 18.78 -7.34 12.19
N LEU A 356 19.10 -7.61 13.47
CA LEU A 356 18.14 -8.23 14.39
C LEU A 356 16.94 -7.32 14.66
N LEU A 357 17.12 -5.99 14.77
CA LEU A 357 16.00 -5.05 14.88
C LEU A 357 15.06 -5.16 13.68
N ALA A 358 15.58 -5.27 12.45
CA ALA A 358 14.74 -5.45 11.25
C ALA A 358 13.86 -6.70 11.37
N LEU A 359 14.46 -7.84 11.74
CA LEU A 359 13.73 -9.09 11.98
C LEU A 359 12.68 -8.95 13.09
N PHE A 360 13.06 -8.40 14.23
CA PHE A 360 12.20 -8.29 15.42
C PHE A 360 11.05 -7.32 15.21
N ARG A 361 11.30 -6.21 14.53
CA ARG A 361 10.28 -5.23 14.16
C ARG A 361 9.25 -5.87 13.25
N TYR A 362 9.69 -6.46 12.14
CA TYR A 362 8.79 -7.09 11.18
C TYR A 362 8.00 -8.24 11.81
N TRP A 363 8.69 -9.13 12.56
CA TRP A 363 8.03 -10.27 13.21
C TRP A 363 6.89 -9.83 14.13
N ASN A 364 7.11 -8.79 14.94
CA ASN A 364 6.10 -8.30 15.88
C ASN A 364 4.96 -7.54 15.18
N MET A 365 5.23 -6.84 14.07
CA MET A 365 4.18 -6.21 13.27
C MET A 365 3.24 -7.27 12.69
N ILE A 366 3.78 -8.36 12.16
CA ILE A 366 2.98 -9.50 11.70
C ILE A 366 2.22 -10.15 12.85
N GLN A 367 2.89 -10.40 13.98
CA GLN A 367 2.31 -11.08 15.16
C GLN A 367 1.05 -10.36 15.65
N TYR A 368 1.06 -9.02 15.70
CA TYR A 368 0.01 -8.24 16.32
C TYR A 368 -0.94 -7.52 15.34
N PHE A 369 -0.52 -7.29 14.08
CA PHE A 369 -1.25 -6.41 13.19
C PHE A 369 -1.48 -6.95 11.78
N PHE A 370 -1.12 -8.21 11.49
CA PHE A 370 -1.49 -8.87 10.24
C PHE A 370 -2.79 -9.67 10.45
N PRO A 371 -3.90 -9.28 9.79
CA PRO A 371 -5.21 -9.89 10.03
C PRO A 371 -5.28 -11.36 9.63
N ASP A 372 -4.47 -11.76 8.66
CA ASP A 372 -4.48 -13.10 8.08
C ASP A 372 -3.29 -13.98 8.56
N LYS A 373 -2.72 -13.66 9.74
CA LYS A 373 -1.60 -14.40 10.32
C LYS A 373 -1.89 -15.91 10.40
N TYR A 374 -3.12 -16.32 10.70
CA TYR A 374 -3.54 -17.71 10.77
C TYR A 374 -3.49 -18.45 9.42
N LEU A 375 -3.36 -17.73 8.30
CA LEU A 375 -3.25 -18.29 6.95
C LEU A 375 -1.80 -18.40 6.46
N ILE A 376 -0.79 -18.01 7.22
CA ILE A 376 0.62 -18.08 6.83
C ILE A 376 1.04 -19.52 6.44
N GLY A 377 0.46 -20.52 7.07
CA GLY A 377 0.70 -21.93 6.73
C GLY A 377 1.81 -22.60 7.57
N GLU A 378 2.49 -21.83 8.43
CA GLU A 378 3.38 -22.30 9.49
C GLU A 378 3.09 -21.53 10.78
N ASP A 379 3.49 -22.10 11.92
CA ASP A 379 3.48 -21.35 13.17
C ASP A 379 4.49 -20.18 13.05
N TRP A 380 3.99 -18.95 13.20
CA TRP A 380 4.81 -17.75 13.03
C TRP A 380 5.99 -17.68 14.01
N SER A 381 5.89 -18.34 15.17
CA SER A 381 6.99 -18.45 16.13
C SER A 381 8.22 -19.19 15.56
N ASN A 382 8.03 -20.13 14.63
CA ASN A 382 9.10 -20.90 14.00
C ASN A 382 9.97 -20.07 13.05
N VAL A 383 9.48 -18.90 12.63
CA VAL A 383 10.22 -18.00 11.73
C VAL A 383 11.43 -17.38 12.44
N LEU A 384 11.33 -17.06 13.72
CA LEU A 384 12.44 -16.48 14.49
C LEU A 384 13.67 -17.39 14.53
N PRO A 385 13.60 -18.65 15.03
CA PRO A 385 14.77 -19.51 15.09
C PRO A 385 15.36 -19.84 13.72
N ARG A 386 14.55 -19.82 12.66
CA ARG A 386 15.02 -20.04 11.29
C ARG A 386 15.79 -18.82 10.73
N LEU A 387 15.36 -17.59 11.06
CA LEU A 387 15.90 -16.39 10.45
C LEU A 387 16.97 -15.68 11.31
N ILE A 388 16.94 -15.77 12.64
CA ILE A 388 17.98 -15.17 13.51
C ILE A 388 19.40 -15.51 13.01
N PRO A 389 19.75 -16.79 12.73
CA PRO A 389 21.07 -17.11 12.22
C PRO A 389 21.41 -16.47 10.89
N LYS A 390 20.42 -16.33 9.97
CA LYS A 390 20.62 -15.74 8.65
C LYS A 390 20.89 -14.25 8.73
N PHE A 391 20.14 -13.53 9.58
CA PHE A 391 20.36 -12.10 9.82
C PHE A 391 21.71 -11.80 10.49
N LEU A 392 22.16 -12.67 11.38
CA LEU A 392 23.46 -12.56 12.02
C LEU A 392 24.62 -12.95 11.08
N ALA A 393 24.42 -13.93 10.21
CA ALA A 393 25.46 -14.44 9.31
C ALA A 393 25.64 -13.57 8.05
N ALA A 394 24.73 -12.67 7.73
CA ALA A 394 24.84 -11.79 6.55
C ALA A 394 26.09 -10.92 6.63
N LYS A 395 26.94 -10.99 5.59
CA LYS A 395 28.29 -10.36 5.57
C LYS A 395 28.36 -9.10 4.71
N ASN A 396 27.29 -8.78 4.01
CA ASN A 396 27.20 -7.63 3.10
C ASN A 396 25.72 -7.28 2.85
N ALA A 397 25.48 -6.16 2.16
CA ALA A 397 24.13 -5.68 1.86
C ALA A 397 23.31 -6.70 1.04
N MET A 398 23.93 -7.43 0.11
CA MET A 398 23.23 -8.41 -0.69
C MET A 398 22.68 -9.57 0.16
N GLU A 399 23.48 -10.12 1.06
CA GLU A 399 23.06 -11.23 1.93
C GLU A 399 21.99 -10.74 2.93
N TYR A 400 22.08 -9.50 3.41
CA TYR A 400 21.08 -8.89 4.27
C TYR A 400 19.73 -8.69 3.53
N ASP A 401 19.77 -8.13 2.32
CA ASP A 401 18.56 -7.91 1.52
C ASP A 401 17.88 -9.24 1.15
N VAL A 402 18.66 -10.29 0.86
CA VAL A 402 18.13 -11.63 0.59
C VAL A 402 17.50 -12.23 1.84
N ALA A 403 18.12 -12.10 3.02
CA ALA A 403 17.54 -12.56 4.28
C ALA A 403 16.23 -11.79 4.61
N ALA A 404 16.21 -10.47 4.37
CA ALA A 404 15.01 -9.66 4.53
C ALA A 404 13.90 -10.07 3.53
N MET A 405 14.26 -10.38 2.27
CA MET A 405 13.30 -10.87 1.28
C MET A 405 12.70 -12.23 1.69
N GLU A 406 13.51 -13.14 2.21
CA GLU A 406 13.02 -14.43 2.72
C GLU A 406 12.06 -14.26 3.92
N MET A 407 12.38 -13.34 4.83
CA MET A 407 11.51 -12.97 5.95
C MET A 407 10.16 -12.45 5.45
N ILE A 408 10.19 -11.52 4.52
CA ILE A 408 9.00 -10.89 3.95
C ILE A 408 8.16 -11.92 3.19
N ALA A 409 8.79 -12.77 2.39
CA ALA A 409 8.11 -13.84 1.64
C ALA A 409 7.44 -14.88 2.55
N SER A 410 7.96 -15.09 3.78
CA SER A 410 7.39 -16.06 4.74
C SER A 410 5.97 -15.71 5.22
N VAL A 411 5.50 -14.46 5.01
CA VAL A 411 4.13 -14.06 5.36
C VAL A 411 3.09 -14.60 4.38
N HIS A 412 3.51 -14.98 3.18
CA HIS A 412 2.62 -15.41 2.09
C HIS A 412 1.52 -14.39 1.78
N ASP A 413 1.93 -13.15 1.59
CA ASP A 413 1.07 -12.05 1.15
C ASP A 413 1.66 -11.41 -0.13
N THR A 414 0.87 -11.31 -1.20
CA THR A 414 1.34 -10.76 -2.48
C THR A 414 1.68 -9.26 -2.36
N HIS A 415 1.11 -8.53 -1.41
CA HIS A 415 1.51 -7.16 -1.10
C HIS A 415 2.89 -7.09 -0.41
N ALA A 416 3.29 -8.14 0.32
CA ALA A 416 4.53 -8.19 1.09
C ALA A 416 5.74 -8.47 0.17
N ASN A 417 6.28 -7.42 -0.45
CA ASN A 417 7.49 -7.47 -1.27
C ASN A 417 8.43 -6.33 -0.86
N ILE A 418 9.65 -6.30 -1.35
CA ILE A 418 10.54 -5.14 -1.17
C ILE A 418 10.21 -4.10 -2.25
N TRP A 419 9.66 -2.97 -1.83
CA TRP A 419 9.21 -1.88 -2.70
C TRP A 419 10.22 -0.74 -2.83
N SER A 420 11.19 -0.66 -1.91
CA SER A 420 12.31 0.29 -2.00
C SER A 420 13.40 -0.19 -2.96
N ALA A 421 14.33 0.71 -3.28
CA ALA A 421 15.54 0.33 -3.99
C ALA A 421 16.45 -0.48 -3.03
N ALA A 422 16.42 -1.79 -3.11
CA ALA A 422 17.34 -2.71 -2.44
C ALA A 422 18.42 -3.15 -3.45
N GLN A 423 19.56 -2.45 -3.44
CA GLN A 423 20.62 -2.69 -4.41
C GLN A 423 21.18 -4.10 -4.29
N GLY A 424 21.35 -4.61 -3.07
CA GLY A 424 21.83 -5.96 -2.82
C GLY A 424 20.92 -7.02 -3.42
N LEU A 425 19.60 -6.88 -3.28
CA LEU A 425 18.64 -7.80 -3.89
C LEU A 425 18.66 -7.69 -5.44
N SER A 426 18.81 -6.49 -5.99
CA SER A 426 18.95 -6.27 -7.42
C SER A 426 20.22 -6.94 -7.98
N ASP A 427 21.33 -6.85 -7.24
CA ASP A 427 22.60 -7.50 -7.61
C ASP A 427 22.51 -9.02 -7.52
N TYR A 428 21.81 -9.56 -6.50
CA TYR A 428 21.53 -10.99 -6.37
C TYR A 428 20.72 -11.54 -7.55
N ARG A 429 19.67 -10.82 -7.96
CA ARG A 429 18.82 -11.19 -9.10
C ARG A 429 19.57 -11.08 -10.43
N GLY A 430 20.50 -10.14 -10.55
CA GLY A 430 21.23 -9.80 -11.77
C GLY A 430 20.55 -8.70 -12.58
N LYS A 431 21.34 -7.97 -13.35
CA LYS A 431 20.93 -6.75 -14.08
C LYS A 431 20.50 -6.97 -15.53
N TYR A 432 20.77 -8.15 -16.08
CA TYR A 432 20.39 -8.50 -17.44
C TYR A 432 19.18 -9.41 -17.47
N ALA A 433 18.36 -9.27 -18.51
CA ALA A 433 17.23 -10.15 -18.79
C ALA A 433 17.11 -10.37 -20.30
N PRO A 434 16.61 -11.52 -20.77
CA PRO A 434 16.36 -11.74 -22.18
C PRO A 434 15.17 -10.89 -22.64
N PRO A 435 15.13 -10.46 -23.92
CA PRO A 435 14.09 -9.55 -24.41
C PRO A 435 12.78 -10.26 -24.79
N PHE A 436 12.37 -11.24 -24.02
CA PHE A 436 11.09 -11.94 -24.16
C PHE A 436 10.45 -12.20 -22.80
N GLN A 437 9.15 -12.46 -22.81
CA GLN A 437 8.40 -12.93 -21.65
C GLN A 437 8.22 -14.44 -21.70
N ALA A 438 8.28 -15.08 -20.54
CA ALA A 438 7.81 -16.45 -20.37
C ALA A 438 6.90 -16.53 -19.15
N LYS A 439 5.84 -17.33 -19.26
CA LYS A 439 4.87 -17.63 -18.19
C LYS A 439 4.79 -19.13 -17.96
N PHE A 440 4.34 -19.51 -16.77
CA PHE A 440 4.02 -20.91 -16.52
C PHE A 440 2.65 -21.24 -17.09
N ILE A 441 2.64 -22.07 -18.14
CA ILE A 441 1.44 -22.60 -18.79
C ILE A 441 1.51 -24.12 -18.69
N GLU A 442 0.46 -24.78 -18.22
CA GLU A 442 0.44 -26.22 -17.97
C GLU A 442 1.65 -26.68 -17.12
N ASN A 443 2.01 -25.90 -16.11
CA ASN A 443 3.18 -26.09 -15.22
C ASN A 443 4.55 -26.10 -15.94
N LYS A 444 4.66 -25.57 -17.15
CA LYS A 444 5.90 -25.44 -17.91
C LYS A 444 6.19 -23.98 -18.19
N LEU A 445 7.47 -23.59 -18.16
CA LEU A 445 7.90 -22.23 -18.49
C LEU A 445 7.88 -22.06 -20.01
N VAL A 446 6.96 -21.26 -20.52
CA VAL A 446 6.65 -21.11 -21.95
C VAL A 446 6.90 -19.69 -22.40
N VAL A 447 7.58 -19.50 -23.53
CA VAL A 447 7.74 -18.18 -24.19
C VAL A 447 6.36 -17.68 -24.65
N THR A 448 5.93 -16.52 -24.17
CA THR A 448 4.56 -16.00 -24.43
C THR A 448 4.52 -14.68 -25.20
N ALA A 449 5.57 -13.86 -25.11
CA ALA A 449 5.63 -12.57 -25.79
C ALA A 449 7.06 -12.05 -25.93
N TYR A 450 7.25 -10.99 -26.72
CA TYR A 450 8.53 -10.29 -26.85
C TYR A 450 8.42 -8.87 -26.29
N TYR A 451 9.47 -8.42 -25.60
CA TYR A 451 9.46 -7.07 -25.02
C TYR A 451 9.70 -5.98 -26.07
N ASN A 452 10.62 -6.21 -27.01
CA ASN A 452 11.02 -5.25 -28.01
C ASN A 452 11.20 -6.00 -29.33
N ASP A 453 10.35 -5.72 -30.32
CA ASP A 453 10.33 -6.43 -31.62
C ASP A 453 11.64 -6.36 -32.43
N THR A 454 12.50 -5.39 -32.14
CA THR A 454 13.72 -5.11 -32.92
C THR A 454 14.95 -5.88 -32.46
N LEU A 455 14.86 -6.77 -31.46
CA LEU A 455 16.03 -7.37 -30.81
C LEU A 455 16.42 -8.77 -31.35
N GLY A 456 15.85 -9.18 -32.50
CA GLY A 456 16.24 -10.45 -33.18
C GLY A 456 15.84 -11.73 -32.43
N VAL A 457 15.04 -11.64 -31.38
CA VAL A 457 14.66 -12.80 -30.55
C VAL A 457 13.81 -13.80 -31.30
N LYS A 458 12.96 -13.34 -32.22
CA LYS A 458 12.04 -14.19 -33.01
C LYS A 458 12.74 -15.25 -33.84
N ASP A 459 13.99 -15.00 -34.19
CA ASP A 459 14.80 -15.96 -34.98
C ASP A 459 15.33 -17.10 -34.10
N ASN A 460 15.54 -16.85 -32.82
CA ASN A 460 16.11 -17.79 -31.85
C ASN A 460 15.04 -18.54 -31.05
N LEU A 461 14.15 -17.80 -30.40
CA LEU A 461 13.08 -18.32 -29.55
C LEU A 461 11.70 -17.96 -30.14
N ARG A 462 10.74 -18.88 -30.07
CA ARG A 462 9.40 -18.71 -30.62
C ARG A 462 8.36 -18.77 -29.53
N ILE A 463 7.26 -18.05 -29.73
CA ILE A 463 6.08 -18.20 -28.85
C ILE A 463 5.63 -19.67 -28.86
N GLY A 464 5.44 -20.23 -27.69
CA GLY A 464 5.13 -21.64 -27.46
C GLY A 464 6.34 -22.55 -27.26
N ASP A 465 7.58 -22.05 -27.34
CA ASP A 465 8.78 -22.81 -26.91
C ASP A 465 8.72 -23.05 -25.40
N ILE A 466 8.97 -24.27 -24.95
CA ILE A 466 9.01 -24.66 -23.55
C ILE A 466 10.45 -24.61 -23.06
N ILE A 467 10.76 -23.75 -22.11
CA ILE A 467 12.11 -23.65 -21.51
C ILE A 467 12.23 -24.71 -20.41
N THR A 468 13.23 -25.59 -20.52
CA THR A 468 13.48 -26.69 -19.58
C THR A 468 14.69 -26.43 -18.68
N ALA A 469 15.70 -25.69 -19.18
CA ALA A 469 16.85 -25.27 -18.40
C ALA A 469 17.33 -23.88 -18.86
N ILE A 470 17.98 -23.14 -17.95
CA ILE A 470 18.56 -21.81 -18.17
C ILE A 470 19.98 -21.84 -17.62
N ASN A 471 20.97 -21.54 -18.46
CA ASN A 471 22.40 -21.57 -18.11
C ASN A 471 22.81 -22.89 -17.40
N GLY A 472 22.31 -24.02 -17.90
CA GLY A 472 22.57 -25.36 -17.36
C GLY A 472 21.75 -25.74 -16.11
N ALA A 473 21.02 -24.84 -15.48
CA ALA A 473 20.16 -25.15 -14.35
C ALA A 473 18.73 -25.49 -14.80
N LYS A 474 18.18 -26.61 -14.34
CA LYS A 474 16.80 -27.00 -14.67
C LYS A 474 15.80 -26.01 -14.07
N VAL A 475 14.77 -25.66 -14.82
CA VAL A 475 13.71 -24.72 -14.37
C VAL A 475 13.07 -25.20 -13.05
N GLU A 476 12.80 -26.50 -12.90
CA GLU A 476 12.20 -27.06 -11.67
C GLU A 476 13.11 -26.88 -10.44
N GLU A 477 14.42 -26.99 -10.60
CA GLU A 477 15.39 -26.77 -9.51
C GLU A 477 15.48 -25.28 -9.16
N MET A 478 15.45 -24.42 -10.17
CA MET A 478 15.40 -22.96 -9.98
C MET A 478 14.12 -22.54 -9.26
N VAL A 479 12.96 -23.09 -9.63
CA VAL A 479 11.69 -22.83 -8.92
C VAL A 479 11.83 -23.18 -7.44
N LYS A 480 12.30 -24.38 -7.10
CA LYS A 480 12.51 -24.80 -5.70
C LYS A 480 13.44 -23.85 -4.95
N LYS A 481 14.52 -23.40 -5.61
CA LYS A 481 15.50 -22.46 -5.03
C LYS A 481 14.89 -21.11 -4.71
N PHE A 482 14.07 -20.57 -5.60
CA PHE A 482 13.57 -19.19 -5.50
C PHE A 482 12.18 -19.09 -4.84
N LEU A 483 11.50 -20.21 -4.61
CA LEU A 483 10.20 -20.23 -3.94
C LEU A 483 10.23 -19.51 -2.57
N PRO A 484 11.23 -19.71 -1.68
CA PRO A 484 11.30 -19.00 -0.41
C PRO A 484 11.57 -17.49 -0.52
N LEU A 485 11.99 -17.02 -1.69
CA LEU A 485 12.29 -15.61 -1.96
C LEU A 485 11.19 -14.92 -2.80
N THR A 486 10.14 -15.64 -3.19
CA THR A 486 9.06 -15.11 -4.01
C THR A 486 7.83 -14.87 -3.14
N ALA A 487 7.67 -13.63 -2.69
CA ALA A 487 6.52 -13.24 -1.87
C ALA A 487 5.25 -13.25 -2.71
N ALA A 488 4.32 -14.11 -2.36
CA ALA A 488 2.98 -14.16 -2.93
C ALA A 488 2.04 -14.97 -2.04
N SER A 489 0.75 -14.69 -2.13
CA SER A 489 -0.28 -15.32 -1.31
C SER A 489 -0.54 -16.77 -1.71
N ASN A 490 -0.34 -17.13 -2.98
CA ASN A 490 -0.54 -18.49 -3.48
C ASN A 490 0.53 -18.88 -4.52
N TYR A 491 0.56 -20.16 -4.86
CA TYR A 491 1.58 -20.73 -5.73
C TYR A 491 1.49 -20.21 -7.17
N GLU A 492 0.28 -20.02 -7.69
CA GLU A 492 0.05 -19.47 -9.03
C GLU A 492 0.67 -18.08 -9.16
N THR A 493 0.51 -17.25 -8.14
CA THR A 493 1.11 -15.91 -8.12
C THR A 493 2.63 -15.95 -7.92
N GLN A 494 3.16 -16.90 -7.15
CA GLN A 494 4.60 -17.13 -7.11
C GLN A 494 5.15 -17.47 -8.49
N LEU A 495 4.47 -18.35 -9.24
CA LEU A 495 4.86 -18.69 -10.61
C LEU A 495 4.66 -17.54 -11.61
N ARG A 496 3.74 -16.60 -11.34
CA ARG A 496 3.59 -15.36 -12.12
C ARG A 496 4.84 -14.47 -12.01
N ASP A 497 5.31 -14.26 -10.78
CA ASP A 497 6.37 -13.28 -10.52
C ASP A 497 7.78 -13.85 -10.73
N MET A 498 7.98 -15.13 -10.45
CA MET A 498 9.29 -15.78 -10.45
C MET A 498 10.06 -15.69 -11.76
N PRO A 499 9.47 -15.82 -12.96
CA PRO A 499 10.19 -15.66 -14.21
C PRO A 499 10.87 -14.30 -14.35
N ARG A 500 10.14 -13.23 -14.05
CA ARG A 500 10.62 -11.84 -14.15
C ARG A 500 11.61 -11.49 -13.05
N GLU A 501 11.39 -11.98 -11.84
CA GLU A 501 12.19 -11.59 -10.68
C GLU A 501 13.47 -12.42 -10.53
N TYR A 502 13.46 -13.68 -10.97
CA TYR A 502 14.56 -14.61 -10.71
C TYR A 502 14.99 -15.45 -11.93
N LEU A 503 14.07 -16.17 -12.59
CA LEU A 503 14.47 -17.20 -13.57
C LEU A 503 15.12 -16.59 -14.81
N LEU A 504 14.56 -15.50 -15.33
CA LEU A 504 15.04 -14.78 -16.51
C LEU A 504 15.91 -13.57 -16.11
N ARG A 505 16.73 -13.75 -15.07
CA ARG A 505 17.66 -12.72 -14.59
C ARG A 505 19.06 -13.29 -14.47
N SER A 506 20.06 -12.48 -14.83
CA SER A 506 21.48 -12.87 -14.77
C SER A 506 22.38 -11.67 -14.51
N GLY A 507 23.51 -11.91 -13.83
CA GLY A 507 24.63 -10.96 -13.76
C GLY A 507 25.36 -10.79 -15.09
N ASN A 508 25.27 -11.80 -15.97
CA ASN A 508 25.88 -11.81 -17.30
C ASN A 508 24.81 -11.62 -18.40
N ALA A 509 25.19 -11.01 -19.50
CA ALA A 509 24.28 -10.79 -20.62
C ALA A 509 24.02 -12.07 -21.45
N ASP A 510 24.89 -13.06 -21.37
CA ASP A 510 24.77 -14.29 -22.17
C ASP A 510 23.87 -15.29 -21.46
N PHE A 511 22.79 -15.69 -22.14
CA PHE A 511 21.88 -16.74 -21.72
C PHE A 511 21.98 -17.94 -22.67
N GLU A 512 21.89 -19.13 -22.09
CA GLU A 512 21.75 -20.39 -22.78
C GLU A 512 20.51 -21.10 -22.31
N PHE A 513 19.60 -21.42 -23.23
CA PHE A 513 18.32 -22.04 -22.96
C PHE A 513 18.26 -23.44 -23.56
N ASP A 514 17.94 -24.44 -22.74
CA ASP A 514 17.44 -25.71 -23.25
C ASP A 514 15.95 -25.62 -23.43
N VAL A 515 15.43 -25.84 -24.62
CA VAL A 515 14.00 -25.70 -24.93
C VAL A 515 13.45 -26.96 -25.63
N LEU A 516 12.15 -27.17 -25.50
CA LEU A 516 11.40 -28.11 -26.32
C LEU A 516 10.56 -27.32 -27.32
N ARG A 517 10.89 -27.45 -28.62
CA ARG A 517 10.11 -26.89 -29.73
C ARG A 517 9.47 -28.04 -30.51
N ASP A 518 8.13 -28.08 -30.54
CA ASP A 518 7.37 -29.15 -31.18
C ASP A 518 7.78 -30.55 -30.65
N GLY A 519 8.06 -30.65 -29.35
CA GLY A 519 8.52 -31.87 -28.69
C GLY A 519 9.98 -32.26 -28.94
N LYS A 520 10.73 -31.48 -29.72
CA LYS A 520 12.14 -31.72 -30.01
C LYS A 520 13.03 -30.84 -29.14
N PRO A 521 14.08 -31.42 -28.52
CA PRO A 521 15.05 -30.65 -27.75
C PRO A 521 15.90 -29.76 -28.67
N LEU A 522 16.15 -28.54 -28.22
CA LEU A 522 16.97 -27.55 -28.91
C LEU A 522 17.69 -26.70 -27.86
N GLN A 523 18.94 -26.39 -28.11
CA GLN A 523 19.71 -25.42 -27.32
C GLN A 523 19.77 -24.10 -28.07
N VAL A 524 19.46 -23.01 -27.33
CA VAL A 524 19.38 -21.66 -27.90
C VAL A 524 20.22 -20.70 -27.06
N LYS A 525 21.10 -19.94 -27.74
CA LYS A 525 21.81 -18.82 -27.10
C LYS A 525 21.11 -17.52 -27.40
N GLN A 526 20.93 -16.69 -26.36
CA GLN A 526 20.28 -15.41 -26.47
C GLN A 526 21.03 -14.36 -25.65
N THR A 527 21.38 -13.26 -26.28
CA THR A 527 21.95 -12.12 -25.56
C THR A 527 20.82 -11.35 -24.83
N GLY A 528 21.00 -11.19 -23.54
CA GLY A 528 20.14 -10.35 -22.70
C GLY A 528 20.55 -8.88 -22.77
N ILE A 529 19.64 -8.01 -22.36
CA ILE A 529 19.87 -6.58 -22.24
C ILE A 529 19.66 -6.14 -20.80
N ALA A 530 20.15 -4.95 -20.46
CA ALA A 530 19.85 -4.38 -19.14
C ALA A 530 18.32 -4.30 -18.94
N GLN A 531 17.84 -4.86 -17.85
CA GLN A 531 16.40 -4.92 -17.58
C GLN A 531 15.69 -3.53 -17.63
N THR A 532 16.44 -2.46 -17.32
CA THR A 532 15.93 -1.08 -17.39
C THR A 532 15.62 -0.60 -18.81
N LYS A 533 16.09 -1.33 -19.82
CA LYS A 533 15.84 -1.06 -21.25
C LYS A 533 14.65 -1.86 -21.80
N LEU A 534 14.08 -2.78 -21.03
CA LEU A 534 12.90 -3.54 -21.45
C LEU A 534 11.63 -2.68 -21.32
N ASN A 535 10.79 -2.71 -22.33
CA ASN A 535 9.50 -2.01 -22.30
C ASN A 535 8.44 -2.90 -21.65
N TYR A 536 8.45 -2.94 -20.32
CA TYR A 536 7.49 -3.71 -19.54
C TYR A 536 6.04 -3.26 -19.72
N LEU A 537 5.80 -1.96 -19.96
CA LEU A 537 4.44 -1.43 -20.14
C LEU A 537 3.80 -1.95 -21.42
N ALA A 538 4.49 -1.82 -22.55
CA ALA A 538 3.96 -2.30 -23.83
C ALA A 538 3.79 -3.82 -23.85
N ALA A 539 4.58 -4.54 -23.07
CA ALA A 539 4.47 -5.99 -22.98
C ALA A 539 3.35 -6.45 -22.03
N ALA A 540 3.04 -5.65 -21.00
CA ALA A 540 1.92 -5.92 -20.08
C ALA A 540 0.56 -5.57 -20.71
N ASP A 541 0.50 -4.49 -21.49
CA ASP A 541 -0.68 -4.04 -22.22
C ASP A 541 -0.30 -3.63 -23.65
N PRO A 542 -0.33 -4.55 -24.61
CA PRO A 542 -0.02 -4.25 -26.02
C PRO A 542 -0.95 -3.19 -26.63
N HIS A 543 -2.13 -3.03 -26.09
CA HIS A 543 -3.16 -2.10 -26.54
C HIS A 543 -3.22 -0.79 -25.73
N HIS A 544 -2.17 -0.46 -24.98
CA HIS A 544 -2.13 0.69 -24.05
C HIS A 544 -2.48 2.06 -24.66
N ASN A 545 -2.48 2.19 -26.00
CA ASN A 545 -2.89 3.39 -26.72
C ASN A 545 -4.36 3.37 -27.19
N GLU A 546 -5.10 2.28 -26.94
CA GLU A 546 -6.49 2.12 -27.35
C GLU A 546 -7.44 2.46 -26.19
N PRO A 547 -8.70 2.82 -26.48
CA PRO A 547 -9.72 2.95 -25.43
C PRO A 547 -9.87 1.67 -24.61
N GLY A 548 -10.19 1.82 -23.32
CA GLY A 548 -10.41 0.68 -22.42
C GLY A 548 -11.73 -0.05 -22.67
N TYR A 549 -12.48 0.30 -23.72
CA TYR A 549 -13.74 -0.33 -24.07
C TYR A 549 -14.02 -0.25 -25.57
N HIS A 550 -14.70 -1.25 -26.10
CA HIS A 550 -15.15 -1.29 -27.49
C HIS A 550 -16.31 -2.29 -27.69
N LEU A 551 -16.95 -2.23 -28.84
CA LEU A 551 -17.94 -3.22 -29.28
C LEU A 551 -17.22 -4.28 -30.12
N MET A 552 -17.34 -5.54 -29.73
CA MET A 552 -16.85 -6.69 -30.51
C MET A 552 -17.80 -7.04 -31.65
N ASP A 553 -17.33 -7.77 -32.69
CA ASP A 553 -18.07 -8.11 -33.89
C ASP A 553 -19.44 -8.80 -33.63
N ASN A 554 -19.53 -9.56 -32.54
CA ASN A 554 -20.76 -10.29 -32.15
C ASN A 554 -21.77 -9.47 -31.35
N GLN A 555 -21.62 -8.14 -31.31
CA GLN A 555 -22.40 -7.22 -30.45
C GLN A 555 -22.26 -7.56 -28.96
N ILE A 556 -21.04 -7.83 -28.55
CA ILE A 556 -20.65 -7.99 -27.16
C ILE A 556 -19.84 -6.76 -26.76
N GLY A 557 -20.18 -6.11 -25.64
CA GLY A 557 -19.39 -5.04 -25.07
C GLY A 557 -18.14 -5.62 -24.42
N TYR A 558 -16.98 -5.03 -24.67
CA TYR A 558 -15.73 -5.38 -24.01
C TYR A 558 -15.21 -4.21 -23.20
N VAL A 559 -14.78 -4.47 -21.96
CA VAL A 559 -14.17 -3.49 -21.05
C VAL A 559 -12.88 -4.06 -20.48
N TYR A 560 -11.78 -3.31 -20.63
CA TYR A 560 -10.51 -3.58 -20.00
C TYR A 560 -10.27 -2.58 -18.86
N PRO A 561 -10.46 -2.97 -17.59
CA PRO A 561 -10.36 -2.07 -16.44
C PRO A 561 -9.02 -1.35 -16.29
N GLY A 562 -7.92 -1.91 -16.80
CA GLY A 562 -6.60 -1.27 -16.80
C GLY A 562 -6.51 0.03 -17.59
N ARG A 563 -7.48 0.31 -18.46
CA ARG A 563 -7.59 1.54 -19.28
C ARG A 563 -8.97 2.21 -19.17
N TYR A 564 -9.83 1.72 -18.27
CA TYR A 564 -11.15 2.29 -18.01
C TYR A 564 -11.03 3.60 -17.21
N HIS A 565 -11.88 4.57 -17.56
CA HIS A 565 -12.05 5.79 -16.78
C HIS A 565 -13.54 6.02 -16.46
N ASN A 566 -13.84 6.46 -15.25
CA ASN A 566 -15.22 6.75 -14.81
C ASN A 566 -15.92 7.79 -15.69
N LYS A 567 -15.18 8.72 -16.29
CA LYS A 567 -15.69 9.71 -17.26
C LYS A 567 -16.24 9.07 -18.54
N ASP A 568 -15.81 7.86 -18.88
CA ASP A 568 -16.22 7.15 -20.10
C ASP A 568 -17.53 6.38 -19.89
N LEU A 569 -18.00 6.24 -18.65
CA LEU A 569 -19.18 5.45 -18.31
C LEU A 569 -20.45 5.88 -19.05
N PRO A 570 -20.76 7.17 -19.28
CA PRO A 570 -21.93 7.57 -20.10
C PRO A 570 -21.83 7.07 -21.55
N ALA A 571 -20.65 7.14 -22.17
CA ALA A 571 -20.43 6.65 -23.53
C ALA A 571 -20.51 5.11 -23.58
N ILE A 572 -19.97 4.41 -22.57
CA ILE A 572 -20.08 2.95 -22.43
C ILE A 572 -21.55 2.55 -22.33
N LYS A 573 -22.35 3.22 -21.49
CA LYS A 573 -23.79 2.94 -21.32
C LYS A 573 -24.56 3.08 -22.64
N GLU A 574 -24.25 4.10 -23.43
CA GLU A 574 -24.89 4.29 -24.74
C GLU A 574 -24.43 3.24 -25.75
N LEU A 575 -23.12 2.95 -25.82
CA LEU A 575 -22.55 1.98 -26.75
C LEU A 575 -23.07 0.54 -26.48
N PHE A 576 -23.28 0.19 -25.20
CA PHE A 576 -23.60 -1.17 -24.78
C PHE A 576 -25.08 -1.42 -24.53
N LYS A 577 -25.97 -0.43 -24.75
CA LYS A 577 -27.40 -0.54 -24.43
C LYS A 577 -28.10 -1.73 -25.11
N ASP A 578 -27.68 -2.07 -26.34
CA ASP A 578 -28.26 -3.11 -27.18
C ASP A 578 -27.35 -4.34 -27.32
N THR A 579 -26.32 -4.49 -26.47
CA THR A 579 -25.42 -5.62 -26.53
C THR A 579 -26.05 -6.90 -25.98
N LYS A 580 -25.61 -8.05 -26.49
CA LYS A 580 -26.01 -9.38 -26.00
C LYS A 580 -25.47 -9.68 -24.61
N GLY A 581 -24.33 -9.07 -24.27
CA GLY A 581 -23.65 -9.17 -22.98
C GLY A 581 -22.42 -8.27 -22.93
N ILE A 582 -21.78 -8.21 -21.77
CA ILE A 582 -20.55 -7.48 -21.54
C ILE A 582 -19.47 -8.42 -21.01
N ILE A 583 -18.26 -8.34 -21.56
CA ILE A 583 -17.06 -8.95 -21.02
C ILE A 583 -16.28 -7.88 -20.27
N VAL A 584 -15.89 -8.16 -19.01
CA VAL A 584 -14.99 -7.34 -18.22
C VAL A 584 -13.70 -8.13 -18.01
N ASP A 585 -12.63 -7.72 -18.70
CA ASP A 585 -11.35 -8.41 -18.64
C ASP A 585 -10.51 -7.89 -17.47
N MET A 586 -10.70 -8.52 -16.31
CA MET A 586 -10.05 -8.15 -15.06
C MET A 586 -8.62 -8.76 -14.90
N ARG A 587 -8.03 -9.29 -15.95
CA ARG A 587 -6.64 -9.75 -15.95
C ARG A 587 -5.64 -8.59 -15.96
N CYS A 588 -5.90 -7.61 -15.11
CA CYS A 588 -5.13 -6.37 -14.98
C CYS A 588 -5.32 -5.75 -13.59
N TYR A 589 -4.57 -4.70 -13.31
CA TYR A 589 -4.89 -3.79 -12.21
C TYR A 589 -5.78 -2.65 -12.74
N PRO A 590 -6.98 -2.41 -12.17
CA PRO A 590 -7.89 -1.36 -12.63
C PRO A 590 -7.27 0.03 -12.52
N SER A 591 -7.45 0.87 -13.54
CA SER A 591 -6.96 2.26 -13.54
C SER A 591 -7.75 3.18 -12.62
N GLU A 592 -9.04 2.85 -12.40
CA GLU A 592 -9.95 3.60 -11.52
C GLU A 592 -10.84 2.68 -10.70
N PHE A 593 -11.42 3.21 -9.63
CA PHE A 593 -12.25 2.47 -8.70
C PHE A 593 -13.68 2.27 -9.27
N MET A 594 -14.00 1.04 -9.65
CA MET A 594 -15.24 0.68 -10.35
C MET A 594 -16.42 0.22 -9.46
N PRO A 595 -16.22 -0.26 -8.21
CA PRO A 595 -17.32 -0.89 -7.44
C PRO A 595 -18.54 0.00 -7.21
N PHE A 596 -18.37 1.32 -7.11
CA PHE A 596 -19.47 2.26 -6.88
C PHE A 596 -19.76 3.17 -8.08
N THR A 597 -19.14 2.89 -9.23
CA THR A 597 -19.35 3.64 -10.49
C THR A 597 -19.88 2.72 -11.59
N PHE A 598 -19.08 1.79 -12.08
CA PHE A 598 -19.46 0.86 -13.15
C PHE A 598 -20.37 -0.28 -12.66
N VAL A 599 -20.06 -0.90 -11.50
CA VAL A 599 -20.84 -2.04 -10.99
C VAL A 599 -22.34 -1.71 -10.82
N PRO A 600 -22.79 -0.55 -10.29
CA PRO A 600 -24.20 -0.17 -10.26
C PRO A 600 -24.92 -0.31 -11.59
N TYR A 601 -24.26 0.04 -12.70
CA TYR A 601 -24.86 -0.03 -14.05
C TYR A 601 -25.26 -1.44 -14.46
N ILE A 602 -24.40 -2.44 -14.15
CA ILE A 602 -24.64 -3.84 -14.57
C ILE A 602 -25.35 -4.65 -13.48
N LYS A 603 -25.39 -4.15 -12.23
CA LYS A 603 -25.86 -4.93 -11.10
C LYS A 603 -27.35 -5.18 -11.14
N ASN A 604 -27.73 -6.45 -10.96
CA ASN A 604 -29.06 -6.92 -10.70
C ASN A 604 -29.11 -7.61 -9.32
N GLY A 605 -30.14 -7.30 -8.52
CA GLY A 605 -30.28 -7.83 -7.17
C GLY A 605 -29.60 -6.98 -6.09
N GLU A 606 -29.85 -7.32 -4.83
CA GLU A 606 -29.47 -6.53 -3.66
C GLU A 606 -28.47 -7.26 -2.73
N ALA A 607 -27.73 -8.24 -3.25
CA ALA A 607 -26.78 -8.97 -2.44
C ALA A 607 -25.63 -8.07 -1.98
N LYS A 608 -25.18 -8.27 -0.75
CA LYS A 608 -23.94 -7.71 -0.20
C LYS A 608 -22.76 -8.44 -0.83
N PHE A 609 -21.57 -7.83 -0.81
CA PHE A 609 -20.43 -8.41 -1.53
C PHE A 609 -19.18 -8.62 -0.68
N VAL A 610 -18.97 -7.84 0.37
CA VAL A 610 -17.74 -7.87 1.16
C VAL A 610 -18.00 -7.47 2.61
N LYS A 611 -17.18 -7.98 3.52
CA LYS A 611 -16.95 -7.46 4.88
C LYS A 611 -15.46 -7.47 5.17
N PHE A 612 -15.03 -6.66 6.12
CA PHE A 612 -13.61 -6.51 6.50
C PHE A 612 -13.39 -6.94 7.94
N THR A 613 -12.14 -7.33 8.23
CA THR A 613 -11.68 -7.40 9.61
C THR A 613 -10.73 -6.25 9.88
N SER A 614 -10.79 -5.68 11.06
CA SER A 614 -9.88 -4.62 11.50
C SER A 614 -9.23 -4.95 12.83
N GLY A 615 -7.98 -4.52 12.99
CA GLY A 615 -7.20 -4.70 14.22
C GLY A 615 -7.55 -3.70 15.31
N SER A 616 -6.90 -3.84 16.46
CA SER A 616 -7.07 -2.98 17.62
C SER A 616 -5.72 -2.50 18.16
N ILE A 617 -5.60 -1.19 18.40
CA ILE A 617 -4.45 -0.64 19.13
C ILE A 617 -4.53 -1.01 20.62
N TYR A 618 -5.73 -1.00 21.15
CA TYR A 618 -5.97 -1.26 22.57
C TYR A 618 -5.71 -2.74 22.95
N TYR A 619 -6.03 -3.64 22.04
CA TYR A 619 -5.78 -5.09 22.16
C TYR A 619 -4.96 -5.59 20.97
N PRO A 620 -3.63 -5.37 20.93
CA PRO A 620 -2.80 -5.84 19.83
C PRO A 620 -2.98 -7.34 19.58
N GLY A 621 -3.25 -7.72 18.34
CA GLY A 621 -3.58 -9.10 17.95
C GLY A 621 -5.08 -9.45 17.96
N LEU A 622 -5.94 -8.56 18.46
CA LEU A 622 -7.39 -8.72 18.33
C LEU A 622 -7.87 -8.18 16.99
N PHE A 623 -8.60 -9.00 16.24
CA PHE A 623 -9.28 -8.57 15.01
C PHE A 623 -10.78 -8.83 15.12
N ARG A 624 -11.57 -7.90 14.58
CA ARG A 624 -13.05 -7.99 14.58
C ARG A 624 -13.59 -7.88 13.16
N GLU A 625 -14.67 -8.63 12.90
CA GLU A 625 -15.44 -8.48 11.67
C GLU A 625 -16.28 -7.19 11.72
N GLY A 626 -16.22 -6.44 10.62
CA GLY A 626 -17.05 -5.26 10.40
C GLY A 626 -18.38 -5.57 9.74
N GLN A 627 -19.11 -4.52 9.39
CA GLN A 627 -20.37 -4.63 8.67
C GLN A 627 -20.15 -5.01 7.20
N GLU A 628 -21.11 -5.73 6.63
CA GLU A 628 -21.14 -6.08 5.22
C GLU A 628 -21.47 -4.88 4.34
N LEU A 629 -20.73 -4.71 3.24
CA LEU A 629 -20.97 -3.63 2.28
C LEU A 629 -21.88 -4.08 1.14
N TYR A 630 -22.58 -3.10 0.59
CA TYR A 630 -23.59 -3.25 -0.44
C TYR A 630 -23.38 -2.22 -1.55
N VAL A 631 -23.55 -2.65 -2.82
CA VAL A 631 -23.60 -1.76 -3.99
C VAL A 631 -25.04 -1.63 -4.45
N LYS A 632 -25.58 -0.41 -4.44
CA LYS A 632 -26.95 -0.13 -4.90
C LYS A 632 -27.04 -0.33 -6.43
N PRO A 633 -27.98 -1.15 -6.92
CA PRO A 633 -28.11 -1.36 -8.36
C PRO A 633 -28.85 -0.20 -9.06
N ASP A 634 -28.40 0.17 -10.25
CA ASP A 634 -29.15 1.04 -11.17
C ASP A 634 -30.28 0.29 -11.89
N ASN A 635 -30.20 -1.06 -11.96
CA ASN A 635 -31.11 -1.96 -12.66
C ASN A 635 -31.30 -1.62 -14.16
N LYS A 636 -30.31 -1.03 -14.81
CA LYS A 636 -30.40 -0.56 -16.20
C LYS A 636 -29.97 -1.61 -17.21
N TYR A 637 -28.86 -2.30 -16.97
CA TYR A 637 -28.35 -3.34 -17.87
C TYR A 637 -28.89 -4.72 -17.46
N LYS A 638 -29.45 -5.46 -18.42
CA LYS A 638 -30.09 -6.76 -18.19
C LYS A 638 -29.37 -7.94 -18.87
N GLY A 639 -28.37 -7.64 -19.70
CA GLY A 639 -27.60 -8.66 -20.40
C GLY A 639 -26.71 -9.46 -19.44
N LYS A 640 -26.18 -10.59 -19.92
CA LYS A 640 -25.17 -11.36 -19.22
C LYS A 640 -23.87 -10.54 -19.10
N VAL A 641 -23.18 -10.70 -18.00
CA VAL A 641 -21.83 -10.13 -17.81
C VAL A 641 -20.88 -11.25 -17.47
N VAL A 642 -19.76 -11.32 -18.18
CA VAL A 642 -18.70 -12.29 -17.90
C VAL A 642 -17.45 -11.52 -17.46
N VAL A 643 -16.93 -11.85 -16.28
CA VAL A 643 -15.68 -11.29 -15.76
C VAL A 643 -14.59 -12.33 -15.92
N ILE A 644 -13.48 -11.96 -16.58
CA ILE A 644 -12.32 -12.83 -16.77
C ILE A 644 -11.28 -12.45 -15.73
N VAL A 645 -10.78 -13.43 -14.97
CA VAL A 645 -9.75 -13.24 -13.94
C VAL A 645 -8.60 -14.22 -14.11
N ASN A 646 -7.44 -13.87 -13.60
CA ASN A 646 -6.30 -14.76 -13.46
C ASN A 646 -5.34 -14.26 -12.35
N GLU A 647 -4.14 -14.81 -12.28
CA GLU A 647 -3.11 -14.46 -11.30
C GLU A 647 -2.64 -12.99 -11.35
N GLU A 648 -2.94 -12.25 -12.43
CA GLU A 648 -2.69 -10.80 -12.54
C GLU A 648 -3.77 -9.97 -11.82
N SER A 649 -4.93 -10.56 -11.55
CA SER A 649 -6.04 -9.92 -10.83
C SER A 649 -5.70 -9.88 -9.34
N GLN A 650 -5.30 -8.71 -8.84
CA GLN A 650 -4.83 -8.48 -7.47
C GLN A 650 -5.51 -7.27 -6.83
N SER A 651 -5.74 -7.33 -5.51
CA SER A 651 -6.16 -6.17 -4.71
C SER A 651 -7.46 -5.55 -5.26
N GLN A 652 -7.45 -4.29 -5.71
CA GLN A 652 -8.61 -3.61 -6.29
C GLN A 652 -9.31 -4.43 -7.39
N ALA A 653 -8.59 -5.26 -8.14
CA ALA A 653 -9.19 -6.15 -9.14
C ALA A 653 -10.03 -7.25 -8.47
N GLU A 654 -9.54 -7.83 -7.37
CA GLU A 654 -10.26 -8.83 -6.58
C GLU A 654 -11.49 -8.21 -5.91
N TYR A 655 -11.31 -7.07 -5.22
CA TYR A 655 -12.40 -6.31 -4.61
C TYR A 655 -13.50 -5.94 -5.61
N THR A 656 -13.11 -5.46 -6.79
CA THR A 656 -14.05 -5.11 -7.87
C THR A 656 -14.76 -6.35 -8.39
N THR A 657 -14.07 -7.47 -8.53
CA THR A 657 -14.68 -8.75 -8.96
C THR A 657 -15.71 -9.24 -7.93
N MET A 658 -15.42 -9.13 -6.62
CA MET A 658 -16.41 -9.45 -5.58
C MET A 658 -17.66 -8.57 -5.69
N ALA A 659 -17.50 -7.29 -6.01
CA ALA A 659 -18.63 -6.39 -6.24
C ALA A 659 -19.45 -6.82 -7.46
N PHE A 660 -18.81 -7.24 -8.56
CA PHE A 660 -19.48 -7.83 -9.73
C PHE A 660 -20.24 -9.11 -9.35
N GLN A 661 -19.65 -10.01 -8.57
CA GLN A 661 -20.25 -11.28 -8.14
C GLN A 661 -21.51 -11.10 -7.29
N SER A 662 -21.75 -9.93 -6.72
CA SER A 662 -22.99 -9.61 -6.02
C SER A 662 -24.19 -9.40 -6.96
N SER A 663 -24.00 -9.54 -8.27
CA SER A 663 -25.05 -9.42 -9.29
C SER A 663 -25.45 -10.79 -9.83
N THR A 664 -26.75 -10.99 -10.02
CA THR A 664 -27.32 -12.29 -10.46
C THR A 664 -27.07 -12.63 -11.94
N ASN A 665 -26.63 -11.66 -12.76
CA ASN A 665 -26.33 -11.83 -14.18
C ASN A 665 -24.83 -11.90 -14.49
N VAL A 666 -23.98 -12.00 -13.46
CA VAL A 666 -22.53 -12.10 -13.60
C VAL A 666 -22.07 -13.54 -13.50
N THR A 667 -21.12 -13.92 -14.34
CA THR A 667 -20.35 -15.17 -14.30
C THR A 667 -18.87 -14.82 -14.29
N VAL A 668 -18.11 -15.38 -13.36
CA VAL A 668 -16.65 -15.19 -13.27
C VAL A 668 -15.93 -16.42 -13.78
N ILE A 669 -15.08 -16.23 -14.78
CA ILE A 669 -14.29 -17.32 -15.38
C ILE A 669 -12.79 -17.01 -15.35
N GLY A 670 -11.98 -18.03 -15.53
CA GLY A 670 -10.53 -17.88 -15.63
C GLY A 670 -9.76 -18.75 -14.65
N SER A 671 -8.78 -18.20 -13.97
CA SER A 671 -7.92 -18.93 -13.02
C SER A 671 -7.74 -18.19 -11.69
N THR A 672 -7.09 -18.85 -10.73
CA THR A 672 -6.83 -18.33 -9.38
C THR A 672 -6.25 -16.93 -9.44
N THR A 673 -6.85 -15.99 -8.71
CA THR A 673 -6.38 -14.61 -8.58
C THR A 673 -5.23 -14.51 -7.55
N ALA A 674 -4.65 -13.32 -7.40
CA ALA A 674 -3.46 -13.13 -6.56
C ALA A 674 -3.68 -13.46 -5.07
N GLY A 675 -4.93 -13.46 -4.59
CA GLY A 675 -5.24 -13.79 -3.21
C GLY A 675 -4.69 -12.80 -2.20
N ALA A 676 -4.66 -11.52 -2.56
CA ALA A 676 -4.22 -10.42 -1.70
C ALA A 676 -5.09 -9.20 -1.98
N ASP A 677 -6.06 -8.98 -1.14
CA ASP A 677 -6.99 -7.86 -1.22
C ASP A 677 -6.92 -7.01 0.06
N GLY A 678 -7.55 -5.84 0.06
CA GLY A 678 -7.61 -4.92 1.19
C GLY A 678 -6.54 -3.84 1.18
N ASN A 679 -6.75 -2.80 2.00
CA ASN A 679 -5.81 -1.70 2.15
C ASN A 679 -4.50 -2.18 2.74
N VAL A 680 -3.39 -1.67 2.19
CA VAL A 680 -2.05 -2.05 2.61
C VAL A 680 -1.54 -1.18 3.76
N SER A 681 -0.68 -1.74 4.59
CA SER A 681 0.07 -1.06 5.64
C SER A 681 1.55 -1.09 5.33
N ALA A 682 2.15 0.10 5.22
CA ALA A 682 3.57 0.23 4.92
C ALA A 682 4.43 -0.08 6.15
N ILE A 683 5.55 -0.76 5.93
CA ILE A 683 6.53 -1.12 6.96
C ILE A 683 7.91 -0.67 6.48
N VAL A 684 8.66 0.01 7.35
CA VAL A 684 10.04 0.39 7.09
C VAL A 684 11.00 -0.34 8.04
N LEU A 685 12.11 -0.82 7.49
CA LEU A 685 13.12 -1.59 8.21
C LEU A 685 14.49 -0.93 8.08
N PRO A 686 15.42 -1.18 9.03
CA PRO A 686 16.81 -0.77 8.89
C PRO A 686 17.40 -1.11 7.53
N GLY A 687 18.30 -0.25 7.03
CA GLY A 687 18.83 -0.37 5.67
C GLY A 687 17.99 0.34 4.60
N GLY A 688 16.94 1.07 5.01
CA GLY A 688 16.04 1.73 4.08
C GLY A 688 15.10 0.76 3.32
N ILE A 689 14.97 -0.47 3.80
CA ILE A 689 14.04 -1.46 3.23
C ILE A 689 12.62 -1.00 3.52
N SER A 690 11.81 -0.92 2.47
CA SER A 690 10.37 -0.65 2.55
C SER A 690 9.58 -1.85 2.03
N THR A 691 8.62 -2.29 2.81
CA THR A 691 7.67 -3.35 2.46
C THR A 691 6.26 -2.94 2.90
N MET A 692 5.27 -3.79 2.62
CA MET A 692 3.91 -3.59 3.10
C MET A 692 3.23 -4.94 3.34
N ILE A 693 2.09 -4.92 3.99
CA ILE A 693 1.22 -6.07 4.20
C ILE A 693 -0.23 -5.71 3.90
N SER A 694 -1.06 -6.68 3.61
CA SER A 694 -2.52 -6.51 3.64
C SER A 694 -2.93 -6.14 5.07
N GLY A 695 -3.36 -4.90 5.29
CA GLY A 695 -3.66 -4.37 6.62
C GLY A 695 -5.09 -4.60 7.08
N LEU A 696 -5.98 -5.06 6.17
CA LEU A 696 -7.36 -5.43 6.43
C LEU A 696 -7.60 -6.85 5.89
N GLY A 697 -8.25 -7.69 6.67
CA GLY A 697 -8.76 -8.96 6.16
C GLY A 697 -10.01 -8.71 5.32
N VAL A 698 -10.11 -9.35 4.16
CA VAL A 698 -11.23 -9.22 3.22
C VAL A 698 -11.96 -10.55 3.11
N LEU A 699 -13.27 -10.51 3.38
CA LEU A 699 -14.11 -11.69 3.39
C LEU A 699 -15.36 -11.48 2.53
N TYR A 700 -15.84 -12.56 1.95
CA TYR A 700 -17.21 -12.62 1.47
C TYR A 700 -18.21 -12.47 2.65
N PRO A 701 -19.46 -12.07 2.40
CA PRO A 701 -20.48 -11.95 3.45
C PRO A 701 -20.67 -13.23 4.29
N ASP A 702 -20.47 -14.40 3.70
CA ASP A 702 -20.59 -15.70 4.39
C ASP A 702 -19.34 -16.07 5.24
N GLY A 703 -18.35 -15.19 5.33
CA GLY A 703 -17.12 -15.42 6.08
C GLY A 703 -16.00 -16.12 5.32
N THR A 704 -16.19 -16.45 4.03
CA THR A 704 -15.10 -17.00 3.21
C THR A 704 -14.03 -15.94 2.99
N VAL A 705 -12.77 -16.25 3.33
CA VAL A 705 -11.63 -15.35 3.17
C VAL A 705 -11.15 -15.34 1.72
N THR A 706 -10.69 -14.17 1.24
CA THR A 706 -10.03 -14.02 -0.07
C THR A 706 -8.52 -14.22 0.01
N GLN A 707 -7.91 -13.88 1.15
CA GLN A 707 -6.46 -14.02 1.35
C GLN A 707 -5.99 -15.44 1.06
N ARG A 708 -4.95 -15.58 0.24
CA ARG A 708 -4.36 -16.82 -0.28
C ARG A 708 -5.25 -17.63 -1.25
N LYS A 709 -6.55 -17.43 -1.26
CA LYS A 709 -7.50 -18.17 -2.10
C LYS A 709 -7.89 -17.45 -3.37
N GLY A 710 -7.91 -16.12 -3.33
CA GLY A 710 -8.45 -15.29 -4.40
C GLY A 710 -9.99 -15.24 -4.40
N VAL A 711 -10.54 -14.68 -5.46
CA VAL A 711 -11.98 -14.59 -5.66
C VAL A 711 -12.56 -15.93 -6.12
N ARG A 712 -13.86 -16.12 -5.92
CA ARG A 712 -14.58 -17.29 -6.42
C ARG A 712 -14.61 -17.30 -7.93
N ILE A 713 -14.49 -18.48 -8.52
CA ILE A 713 -14.50 -18.71 -9.98
C ILE A 713 -15.64 -19.68 -10.28
N ASP A 714 -16.55 -19.30 -11.16
CA ASP A 714 -17.69 -20.13 -11.56
C ASP A 714 -17.26 -21.19 -12.58
N GLU A 715 -16.34 -20.85 -13.48
CA GLU A 715 -15.79 -21.76 -14.47
C GLU A 715 -14.27 -21.56 -14.64
N VAL A 716 -13.50 -22.62 -14.42
CA VAL A 716 -12.02 -22.55 -14.59
C VAL A 716 -11.67 -22.68 -16.07
N VAL A 717 -11.02 -21.64 -16.61
CA VAL A 717 -10.56 -21.59 -18.00
C VAL A 717 -9.13 -21.06 -17.98
N LYS A 718 -8.16 -21.90 -18.35
CA LYS A 718 -6.73 -21.55 -18.41
C LYS A 718 -6.23 -21.60 -19.85
N PRO A 719 -5.26 -20.73 -20.21
CA PRO A 719 -4.59 -20.85 -21.50
C PRO A 719 -3.85 -22.17 -21.61
N THR A 720 -3.81 -22.75 -22.82
CA THR A 720 -2.99 -23.94 -23.13
C THR A 720 -1.75 -23.56 -23.92
N ILE A 721 -0.71 -24.42 -23.91
CA ILE A 721 0.48 -24.23 -24.73
C ILE A 721 0.10 -24.19 -26.22
N ALA A 722 -0.86 -25.03 -26.61
CA ALA A 722 -1.37 -25.06 -27.98
C ALA A 722 -2.11 -23.77 -28.36
N GLY A 723 -2.92 -23.22 -27.44
CA GLY A 723 -3.60 -21.94 -27.60
C GLY A 723 -2.62 -20.78 -27.72
N ILE A 724 -1.65 -20.68 -26.82
CA ILE A 724 -0.58 -19.65 -26.85
C ILE A 724 0.14 -19.70 -28.21
N LYS A 725 0.51 -20.90 -28.67
CA LYS A 725 1.19 -21.10 -29.95
C LYS A 725 0.34 -20.70 -31.15
N ALA A 726 -0.97 -20.89 -31.07
CA ALA A 726 -1.94 -20.52 -32.11
C ALA A 726 -2.38 -19.04 -32.02
N GLY A 727 -1.90 -18.27 -31.03
CA GLY A 727 -2.31 -16.88 -30.80
C GLY A 727 -3.76 -16.74 -30.32
N LYS A 728 -4.31 -17.75 -29.64
CA LYS A 728 -5.67 -17.77 -29.10
C LYS A 728 -5.70 -17.21 -27.67
N ASP A 729 -6.78 -16.53 -27.35
CA ASP A 729 -7.18 -16.18 -25.98
C ASP A 729 -8.37 -17.04 -25.56
N GLU A 730 -8.08 -18.25 -25.09
CA GLU A 730 -9.09 -19.25 -24.73
C GLU A 730 -10.07 -18.76 -23.65
N PRO A 731 -9.65 -18.02 -22.59
CA PRO A 731 -10.57 -17.37 -21.67
C PRO A 731 -11.51 -16.37 -22.35
N LEU A 732 -11.02 -15.55 -23.27
CA LEU A 732 -11.85 -14.58 -24.00
C LEU A 732 -12.83 -15.30 -24.94
N GLU A 733 -12.37 -16.29 -25.71
CA GLU A 733 -13.23 -17.12 -26.57
C GLU A 733 -14.36 -17.81 -25.77
N ARG A 734 -14.05 -18.28 -24.55
CA ARG A 734 -15.03 -18.90 -23.66
C ARG A 734 -16.04 -17.88 -23.11
N ALA A 735 -15.60 -16.67 -22.75
CA ALA A 735 -16.47 -15.59 -22.32
C ALA A 735 -17.50 -15.23 -23.41
N GLU A 736 -17.07 -15.12 -24.65
CA GLU A 736 -17.96 -14.89 -25.80
C GLU A 736 -19.00 -16.05 -25.96
N ALA A 737 -18.52 -17.29 -25.85
CA ALA A 737 -19.40 -18.47 -25.96
C ALA A 737 -20.49 -18.47 -24.88
N ILE A 738 -20.15 -18.14 -23.61
CA ILE A 738 -21.14 -18.04 -22.51
C ILE A 738 -22.18 -16.97 -22.79
N ILE A 739 -21.80 -15.81 -23.31
CA ILE A 739 -22.74 -14.73 -23.64
C ILE A 739 -23.66 -15.19 -24.78
N LEU A 740 -23.12 -15.89 -25.77
CA LEU A 740 -23.86 -16.37 -26.94
C LEU A 740 -24.70 -17.65 -26.66
N GLY A 741 -24.61 -18.20 -25.44
CA GLY A 741 -25.35 -19.42 -25.06
C GLY A 741 -24.81 -20.69 -25.70
N LYS A 742 -23.50 -20.77 -25.96
CA LYS A 742 -22.82 -21.89 -26.62
C LYS A 742 -22.01 -22.73 -25.63
#